data_8e0b431ddcd7990cb6667b26d344fcfe
#
_entry.id   8e0b431ddcd7990cb6667b26d344fcfe
#
_cell.length_a   1.000
_cell.length_b   1.000
_cell.length_c   1.000
_cell.angle_alpha   90.00
_cell.angle_beta   90.00
_cell.angle_gamma   90.00
#
_symmetry.space_group_name_H-M   'P 1'
#
loop_
_entity.id
_entity.type
_entity.pdbx_description
1 polymer ?
#
loop_
_entity_poly.entity_id
_entity_poly.type
_entity_poly.pdbx_seq_one_letter_code
_entity_poly.pdbx_strand_id
1 'polypeptide(L)'
;MFLDIEAAFNNATFGNMKDVLVEKGVFMPLTEWIYNSLSNRAATAQQGSYTAGKKITKGCPQGGILSPYIWNLIMDDLMKMFPKLHSTYVIIYADDVMLLGIGIDEQVVIDNLKKDVKTLQSWAEKHKLSFSPSKTKLMLFSRRRQQVKPELKMGGVAVDWVDNHKYLGMHIDSKLLWNHHIKETLKKATYTLARCRMLVGRHWGLSPRVMSWLYTAVVRPIITYGAVFWAKKLKEAELIKKLAKFQRKACLMITNASSSTPTAGMEAVLAMRPLQIHLKEVALACFYRMKRQSTWQTQEGDASAGHGKTVMSWAKEIPDLNMPTDKLKEKYSSTKKFQTSILERGNFQIEHGKPMPANEDSIHVFTDGSKMDDKSGAAYLIRSKSLKKQNFFPLGPLTTVFQAETVAVSEAARELLDLEVKNKKILFLVDSQSAIQALGKYITQGSLVKEAKENLNRLSVSNKVTIQWIPGHEGYMGNEVADRLAKRGANEPFWGPEPGLPLTNTFFKNLIREWGRNLHDRDWKARKDCRQTKMFVPDIGQKPRAGFMTTSRKLARTTIQLMSGHNNLRRHRFLMKMEDTPTCEQCGLEEETAEHFVTECPAYWEERLTVWRCRLLNQQDLAHLRVKDLQRFATMTGRFDSNS
;
A
#
# COMPACT_ATOMS: atom_id res chain seq x y z
N MET A 1 29.95 -4.78 -4.01
CA MET A 1 30.07 -5.19 -5.41
C MET A 1 28.70 -5.49 -5.95
N PHE A 2 28.32 -4.91 -7.07
CA PHE A 2 27.05 -5.14 -7.79
C PHE A 2 27.36 -5.95 -9.03
N LEU A 3 26.63 -7.05 -9.23
CA LEU A 3 26.86 -8.00 -10.32
C LEU A 3 25.61 -8.15 -11.18
N ASP A 4 25.81 -8.32 -12.48
CA ASP A 4 24.76 -8.54 -13.48
C ASP A 4 24.95 -9.91 -14.13
N ILE A 5 23.95 -10.76 -14.07
CA ILE A 5 23.94 -12.05 -14.78
C ILE A 5 23.49 -11.80 -16.21
N GLU A 6 24.29 -12.22 -17.20
CA GLU A 6 24.01 -11.99 -18.60
C GLU A 6 22.75 -12.71 -19.07
N ALA A 7 21.74 -11.92 -19.46
CA ALA A 7 20.48 -12.42 -19.99
C ALA A 7 19.88 -13.60 -19.17
N ALA A 8 19.95 -13.49 -17.83
CA ALA A 8 19.65 -14.51 -16.82
C ALA A 8 18.51 -15.48 -17.22
N PHE A 9 17.27 -14.97 -17.32
CA PHE A 9 16.11 -15.78 -17.69
C PHE A 9 16.21 -16.38 -19.09
N ASN A 10 16.88 -15.74 -20.03
CA ASN A 10 17.01 -16.21 -21.41
C ASN A 10 18.11 -17.26 -21.58
N ASN A 11 19.12 -17.25 -20.71
CA ASN A 11 20.28 -18.15 -20.82
C ASN A 11 20.13 -19.43 -19.99
N ALA A 12 19.21 -19.52 -19.05
CA ALA A 12 18.99 -20.73 -18.26
C ALA A 12 18.63 -21.91 -19.16
N THR A 13 19.41 -23.00 -19.12
CA THR A 13 19.17 -24.17 -19.97
C THR A 13 18.09 -25.09 -19.39
N PHE A 14 17.32 -25.76 -20.23
CA PHE A 14 16.22 -26.66 -19.79
C PHE A 14 16.75 -27.82 -18.97
N GLY A 15 17.91 -28.38 -19.33
CA GLY A 15 18.56 -29.44 -18.57
C GLY A 15 18.88 -29.01 -17.15
N ASN A 16 19.54 -27.87 -16.99
CA ASN A 16 19.87 -27.33 -15.68
C ASN A 16 18.61 -27.04 -14.81
N MET A 17 17.54 -26.52 -15.42
CA MET A 17 16.27 -26.34 -14.70
C MET A 17 15.70 -27.67 -14.20
N LYS A 18 15.75 -28.73 -15.03
CA LYS A 18 15.33 -30.07 -14.66
C LYS A 18 16.17 -30.62 -13.51
N ASP A 19 17.49 -30.51 -13.62
CA ASP A 19 18.43 -31.01 -12.62
C ASP A 19 18.18 -30.36 -11.25
N VAL A 20 17.99 -29.03 -11.22
CA VAL A 20 17.66 -28.28 -9.99
C VAL A 20 16.32 -28.71 -9.41
N LEU A 21 15.29 -28.96 -10.22
CA LEU A 21 13.99 -29.45 -9.73
C LEU A 21 14.13 -30.83 -9.08
N VAL A 22 14.93 -31.73 -9.67
CA VAL A 22 15.23 -33.06 -9.11
C VAL A 22 15.98 -32.96 -7.80
N GLU A 23 17.07 -32.14 -7.74
CA GLU A 23 17.86 -31.91 -6.53
C GLU A 23 17.02 -31.35 -5.37
N LYS A 24 15.98 -30.56 -5.68
CA LYS A 24 15.05 -30.00 -4.67
C LYS A 24 13.90 -30.97 -4.32
N GLY A 25 13.90 -32.17 -4.82
CA GLY A 25 12.90 -33.19 -4.51
C GLY A 25 11.51 -32.89 -5.07
N VAL A 26 11.42 -32.15 -6.16
CA VAL A 26 10.14 -31.93 -6.85
C VAL A 26 9.67 -33.25 -7.45
N PHE A 27 8.38 -33.57 -7.27
CA PHE A 27 7.77 -34.81 -7.74
C PHE A 27 8.05 -35.06 -9.24
N MET A 28 8.62 -36.24 -9.57
CA MET A 28 9.14 -36.54 -10.92
C MET A 28 8.15 -36.27 -12.05
N PRO A 29 6.88 -36.71 -11.97
CA PRO A 29 5.89 -36.41 -13.03
C PRO A 29 5.69 -34.90 -13.25
N LEU A 30 5.74 -34.09 -12.19
CA LEU A 30 5.65 -32.62 -12.28
C LEU A 30 6.93 -32.05 -12.90
N THR A 31 8.09 -32.56 -12.53
CA THR A 31 9.40 -32.17 -13.11
C THR A 31 9.43 -32.44 -14.61
N GLU A 32 8.99 -33.63 -15.06
CA GLU A 32 8.92 -33.97 -16.48
C GLU A 32 7.89 -33.08 -17.21
N TRP A 33 6.74 -32.84 -16.61
CA TRP A 33 5.75 -31.93 -17.20
C TRP A 33 6.31 -30.50 -17.39
N ILE A 34 6.99 -29.96 -16.36
CA ILE A 34 7.64 -28.64 -16.44
C ILE A 34 8.70 -28.65 -17.55
N TYR A 35 9.57 -29.65 -17.59
CA TYR A 35 10.62 -29.77 -18.59
C TYR A 35 10.04 -29.82 -20.02
N ASN A 36 9.05 -30.67 -20.27
CA ASN A 36 8.40 -30.81 -21.56
C ASN A 36 7.67 -29.50 -21.97
N SER A 37 7.03 -28.85 -21.03
CA SER A 37 6.38 -27.56 -21.25
C SER A 37 7.38 -26.44 -21.64
N LEU A 38 8.60 -26.48 -21.13
CA LEU A 38 9.64 -25.52 -21.44
C LEU A 38 10.37 -25.86 -22.77
N SER A 39 10.67 -27.14 -23.04
CA SER A 39 11.49 -27.59 -24.17
C SER A 39 10.74 -27.66 -25.51
N ASN A 40 9.41 -27.80 -25.47
CA ASN A 40 8.56 -27.89 -26.66
C ASN A 40 7.98 -26.54 -27.11
N ARG A 41 8.69 -25.44 -26.83
CA ARG A 41 8.25 -24.10 -27.23
C ARG A 41 8.84 -23.66 -28.55
N ALA A 42 8.04 -22.95 -29.33
CA ALA A 42 8.46 -22.22 -30.51
C ALA A 42 8.00 -20.75 -30.43
N ALA A 43 8.78 -19.86 -30.95
CA ALA A 43 8.39 -18.46 -31.15
C ALA A 43 7.98 -18.27 -32.62
N THR A 44 6.82 -17.67 -32.85
CA THR A 44 6.32 -17.33 -34.18
C THR A 44 6.13 -15.82 -34.28
N ALA A 45 6.58 -15.23 -35.37
CA ALA A 45 6.33 -13.84 -35.70
C ALA A 45 5.56 -13.78 -37.02
N GLN A 46 4.50 -12.97 -37.07
CA GLN A 46 3.69 -12.76 -38.27
C GLN A 46 3.67 -11.29 -38.65
N GLN A 47 3.93 -11.02 -39.91
CA GLN A 47 3.82 -9.69 -40.50
C GLN A 47 3.07 -9.79 -41.83
N GLY A 48 1.81 -9.38 -41.87
CA GLY A 48 0.92 -9.60 -42.99
C GLY A 48 0.72 -11.09 -43.25
N SER A 49 0.99 -11.56 -44.47
CA SER A 49 0.93 -12.98 -44.88
C SER A 49 2.19 -13.78 -44.54
N TYR A 50 3.27 -13.14 -44.11
CA TYR A 50 4.52 -13.82 -43.80
C TYR A 50 4.56 -14.28 -42.34
N THR A 51 4.90 -15.56 -42.15
CA THR A 51 5.08 -16.16 -40.83
C THR A 51 6.48 -16.77 -40.74
N ALA A 52 7.23 -16.40 -39.72
CA ALA A 52 8.51 -16.99 -39.37
C ALA A 52 8.43 -17.66 -38.01
N GLY A 53 8.94 -18.87 -37.88
CA GLY A 53 8.97 -19.64 -36.64
C GLY A 53 10.38 -20.09 -36.27
N LYS A 54 10.71 -20.07 -34.97
CA LYS A 54 11.99 -20.57 -34.44
C LYS A 54 11.75 -21.38 -33.17
N LYS A 55 12.34 -22.59 -33.10
CA LYS A 55 12.33 -23.39 -31.87
C LYS A 55 13.16 -22.71 -30.80
N ILE A 56 12.60 -22.62 -29.57
CA ILE A 56 13.30 -22.09 -28.40
C ILE A 56 14.12 -23.22 -27.78
N THR A 57 15.42 -23.00 -27.58
CA THR A 57 16.36 -24.03 -27.09
C THR A 57 16.80 -23.84 -25.64
N LYS A 58 16.54 -22.66 -25.04
CA LYS A 58 16.85 -22.31 -23.65
C LYS A 58 15.96 -21.17 -23.15
N GLY A 59 15.99 -20.89 -21.88
CA GLY A 59 15.33 -19.77 -21.23
C GLY A 59 13.96 -20.06 -20.61
N CYS A 60 13.69 -19.37 -19.51
CA CYS A 60 12.36 -19.29 -18.91
C CYS A 60 11.50 -18.25 -19.61
N PRO A 61 10.19 -18.50 -19.85
CA PRO A 61 9.31 -17.50 -20.44
C PRO A 61 9.15 -16.30 -19.51
N GLN A 62 9.50 -15.09 -19.99
CA GLN A 62 9.23 -13.86 -19.24
C GLN A 62 7.72 -13.66 -19.11
N GLY A 63 7.25 -13.46 -17.86
CA GLY A 63 5.82 -13.39 -17.54
C GLY A 63 5.16 -14.75 -17.25
N GLY A 64 5.86 -15.87 -17.39
CA GLY A 64 5.37 -17.19 -16.97
C GLY A 64 5.27 -17.28 -15.44
N ILE A 65 4.18 -17.88 -14.94
CA ILE A 65 3.93 -17.99 -13.48
C ILE A 65 5.03 -18.83 -12.79
N LEU A 66 5.50 -19.89 -13.42
CA LEU A 66 6.52 -20.79 -12.86
C LEU A 66 7.95 -20.25 -13.01
N SER A 67 8.21 -19.35 -13.94
CA SER A 67 9.56 -18.86 -14.24
C SER A 67 10.28 -18.24 -13.04
N PRO A 68 9.67 -17.37 -12.23
CA PRO A 68 10.30 -16.85 -11.02
C PRO A 68 10.59 -17.93 -9.97
N TYR A 69 9.76 -18.97 -9.87
CA TYR A 69 9.99 -20.06 -8.91
C TYR A 69 11.20 -20.91 -9.32
N ILE A 70 11.26 -21.31 -10.59
CA ILE A 70 12.40 -22.08 -11.12
C ILE A 70 13.69 -21.27 -10.97
N TRP A 71 13.66 -19.99 -11.33
CA TRP A 71 14.81 -19.09 -11.15
C TRP A 71 15.25 -19.00 -9.69
N ASN A 72 14.32 -18.85 -8.76
CA ASN A 72 14.63 -18.82 -7.34
C ASN A 72 15.25 -20.13 -6.83
N LEU A 73 14.88 -21.28 -7.39
CA LEU A 73 15.51 -22.55 -7.06
C LEU A 73 16.98 -22.61 -7.52
N ILE A 74 17.28 -22.07 -8.72
CA ILE A 74 18.65 -21.93 -9.23
C ILE A 74 19.46 -21.00 -8.33
N MET A 75 18.89 -19.85 -7.93
CA MET A 75 19.55 -18.88 -7.05
C MET A 75 19.71 -19.36 -5.61
N ASP A 76 18.85 -20.27 -5.12
CA ASP A 76 18.98 -20.90 -3.80
C ASP A 76 20.25 -21.75 -3.72
N ASP A 77 20.67 -22.38 -4.81
CA ASP A 77 21.93 -23.11 -4.89
C ASP A 77 23.13 -22.16 -4.70
N LEU A 78 23.09 -20.99 -5.35
CA LEU A 78 24.11 -19.95 -5.12
C LEU A 78 24.18 -19.52 -3.66
N MET A 79 23.03 -19.26 -3.03
CA MET A 79 22.99 -18.82 -1.62
C MET A 79 23.59 -19.85 -0.67
N LYS A 80 23.46 -21.14 -0.96
CA LYS A 80 24.03 -22.21 -0.13
C LYS A 80 25.55 -22.28 -0.17
N MET A 81 26.17 -21.78 -1.25
CA MET A 81 27.63 -21.73 -1.38
C MET A 81 28.27 -20.64 -0.50
N PHE A 82 27.47 -19.73 0.07
CA PHE A 82 27.95 -18.67 0.97
C PHE A 82 27.50 -18.95 2.42
N PRO A 83 28.32 -19.55 3.25
CA PRO A 83 27.98 -19.83 4.64
C PRO A 83 27.86 -18.55 5.47
N LYS A 84 26.96 -18.55 6.46
CA LYS A 84 26.60 -17.39 7.30
C LYS A 84 27.73 -16.78 8.15
N LEU A 85 28.91 -17.40 8.19
CA LEU A 85 30.05 -17.02 9.05
C LEU A 85 31.10 -16.15 8.35
N HIS A 86 30.83 -15.66 7.14
CA HIS A 86 31.79 -14.83 6.40
C HIS A 86 31.59 -13.32 6.61
N SER A 87 32.69 -12.57 6.45
CA SER A 87 32.69 -11.10 6.40
C SER A 87 31.98 -10.51 5.18
N THR A 88 31.49 -11.37 4.29
CA THR A 88 30.75 -11.00 3.08
C THR A 88 29.31 -11.50 3.13
N TYR A 89 28.37 -10.60 2.85
CA TYR A 89 26.94 -10.91 2.71
C TYR A 89 26.57 -10.97 1.23
N VAL A 90 25.87 -12.03 0.85
CA VAL A 90 25.30 -12.17 -0.49
C VAL A 90 23.83 -11.75 -0.44
N ILE A 91 23.45 -10.82 -1.30
CA ILE A 91 22.08 -10.33 -1.43
C ILE A 91 21.63 -10.57 -2.86
N ILE A 92 20.52 -11.29 -3.02
CA ILE A 92 19.99 -11.66 -4.34
C ILE A 92 18.56 -11.16 -4.48
N TYR A 93 18.29 -10.53 -5.59
CA TYR A 93 16.94 -10.14 -5.99
C TYR A 93 16.73 -10.43 -7.48
N ALA A 94 16.02 -11.50 -7.80
CA ALA A 94 15.91 -12.05 -9.15
C ALA A 94 17.31 -12.28 -9.78
N ASP A 95 17.65 -11.55 -10.82
CA ASP A 95 18.96 -11.59 -11.52
C ASP A 95 20.00 -10.61 -10.95
N ASP A 96 19.58 -9.66 -10.12
CA ASP A 96 20.49 -8.72 -9.46
C ASP A 96 21.18 -9.39 -8.26
N VAL A 97 22.52 -9.52 -8.30
CA VAL A 97 23.33 -10.06 -7.22
C VAL A 97 24.21 -8.96 -6.63
N MET A 98 24.28 -8.88 -5.32
CA MET A 98 25.16 -7.96 -4.61
C MET A 98 25.98 -8.71 -3.56
N LEU A 99 27.30 -8.49 -3.57
CA LEU A 99 28.21 -8.90 -2.49
C LEU A 99 28.53 -7.68 -1.63
N LEU A 100 28.29 -7.78 -0.33
CA LEU A 100 28.60 -6.74 0.64
C LEU A 100 29.72 -7.26 1.58
N GLY A 101 30.95 -6.86 1.32
CA GLY A 101 32.08 -7.10 2.20
C GLY A 101 32.15 -6.04 3.31
N ILE A 102 32.40 -6.46 4.53
CA ILE A 102 32.55 -5.58 5.70
C ILE A 102 33.88 -5.86 6.36
N GLY A 103 34.65 -4.83 6.66
CA GLY A 103 35.93 -4.94 7.34
C GLY A 103 36.54 -3.59 7.68
N ILE A 104 37.61 -3.61 8.48
CA ILE A 104 38.35 -2.40 8.88
C ILE A 104 39.39 -2.04 7.82
N ASP A 105 39.95 -3.03 7.15
CA ASP A 105 41.00 -2.92 6.13
C ASP A 105 40.41 -3.20 4.76
N GLU A 106 40.57 -2.24 3.84
CA GLU A 106 40.04 -2.33 2.49
C GLU A 106 40.69 -3.46 1.66
N GLN A 107 41.99 -3.75 1.90
CA GLN A 107 42.69 -4.83 1.20
C GLN A 107 42.14 -6.20 1.59
N VAL A 108 41.97 -6.44 2.90
CA VAL A 108 41.38 -7.69 3.42
C VAL A 108 39.96 -7.91 2.87
N VAL A 109 39.15 -6.86 2.82
CA VAL A 109 37.80 -6.94 2.25
C VAL A 109 37.84 -7.31 0.76
N ILE A 110 38.77 -6.73 -0.02
CA ILE A 110 38.92 -7.04 -1.44
C ILE A 110 39.43 -8.47 -1.64
N ASP A 111 40.35 -8.93 -0.84
CA ASP A 111 40.87 -10.30 -0.95
C ASP A 111 39.81 -11.37 -0.61
N ASN A 112 38.91 -11.06 0.32
CA ASN A 112 37.72 -11.88 0.57
C ASN A 112 36.75 -11.84 -0.64
N LEU A 113 36.47 -10.66 -1.17
CA LEU A 113 35.63 -10.53 -2.37
C LEU A 113 36.22 -11.26 -3.59
N LYS A 114 37.57 -11.32 -3.75
CA LYS A 114 38.20 -12.12 -4.81
C LYS A 114 37.93 -13.64 -4.64
N LYS A 115 37.92 -14.16 -3.41
CA LYS A 115 37.52 -15.55 -3.14
C LYS A 115 36.05 -15.77 -3.47
N ASP A 116 35.17 -14.83 -3.07
CA ASP A 116 33.75 -14.90 -3.32
C ASP A 116 33.42 -14.84 -4.83
N VAL A 117 34.17 -14.03 -5.61
CA VAL A 117 34.06 -13.98 -7.08
C VAL A 117 34.41 -15.33 -7.72
N LYS A 118 35.44 -16.04 -7.21
CA LYS A 118 35.73 -17.39 -7.70
C LYS A 118 34.59 -18.37 -7.42
N THR A 119 33.98 -18.29 -6.24
CA THR A 119 32.78 -19.09 -5.90
C THR A 119 31.61 -18.78 -6.84
N LEU A 120 31.37 -17.49 -7.13
CA LEU A 120 30.34 -17.08 -8.10
C LEU A 120 30.63 -17.62 -9.51
N GLN A 121 31.88 -17.57 -9.95
CA GLN A 121 32.28 -18.09 -11.27
C GLN A 121 32.07 -19.61 -11.36
N SER A 122 32.48 -20.38 -10.34
CA SER A 122 32.25 -21.83 -10.28
C SER A 122 30.76 -22.19 -10.31
N TRP A 123 29.92 -21.43 -9.59
CA TRP A 123 28.46 -21.59 -9.67
C TRP A 123 27.92 -21.27 -11.08
N ALA A 124 28.37 -20.18 -11.67
CA ALA A 124 27.95 -19.77 -13.01
C ALA A 124 28.31 -20.82 -14.06
N GLU A 125 29.52 -21.41 -13.99
CA GLU A 125 29.96 -22.50 -14.86
C GLU A 125 29.07 -23.74 -14.69
N LYS A 126 28.81 -24.17 -13.43
CA LYS A 126 27.89 -25.28 -13.13
C LYS A 126 26.53 -25.09 -13.79
N HIS A 127 25.97 -23.86 -13.70
CA HIS A 127 24.63 -23.54 -14.20
C HIS A 127 24.63 -23.03 -15.65
N LYS A 128 25.77 -23.04 -16.35
CA LYS A 128 25.94 -22.55 -17.74
C LYS A 128 25.45 -21.11 -17.91
N LEU A 129 25.74 -20.28 -16.90
CA LEU A 129 25.46 -18.85 -16.84
C LEU A 129 26.76 -18.06 -16.86
N SER A 130 26.68 -16.76 -17.13
CA SER A 130 27.83 -15.85 -17.08
C SER A 130 27.48 -14.56 -16.37
N PHE A 131 28.45 -13.98 -15.67
CA PHE A 131 28.37 -12.62 -15.16
C PHE A 131 29.00 -11.66 -16.15
N SER A 132 28.42 -10.47 -16.28
CA SER A 132 28.95 -9.42 -17.14
C SER A 132 30.02 -8.59 -16.41
N PRO A 133 31.34 -8.70 -16.73
CA PRO A 133 32.36 -7.88 -16.08
C PRO A 133 32.18 -6.38 -16.33
N SER A 134 31.73 -5.98 -17.52
CA SER A 134 31.55 -4.59 -17.91
C SER A 134 30.41 -3.88 -17.15
N LYS A 135 29.35 -4.63 -16.78
CA LYS A 135 28.24 -4.13 -16.00
C LYS A 135 28.45 -4.27 -14.49
N THR A 136 29.35 -5.15 -14.07
CA THR A 136 29.73 -5.32 -12.66
C THR A 136 30.44 -4.06 -12.16
N LYS A 137 30.08 -3.58 -10.96
CA LYS A 137 30.64 -2.36 -10.38
C LYS A 137 31.01 -2.56 -8.91
N LEU A 138 32.08 -1.89 -8.49
CA LEU A 138 32.52 -1.80 -7.11
C LEU A 138 32.15 -0.43 -6.54
N MET A 139 31.72 -0.40 -5.28
CA MET A 139 31.49 0.85 -4.55
C MET A 139 32.01 0.71 -3.14
N LEU A 140 32.80 1.70 -2.70
CA LEU A 140 33.34 1.74 -1.34
C LEU A 140 32.49 2.69 -0.48
N PHE A 141 31.99 2.17 0.62
CA PHE A 141 31.30 2.95 1.66
C PHE A 141 32.26 3.16 2.83
N SER A 142 32.94 4.30 2.85
CA SER A 142 33.91 4.62 3.90
C SER A 142 33.79 6.09 4.35
N ARG A 143 34.03 6.33 5.64
CA ARG A 143 34.11 7.70 6.24
C ARG A 143 35.54 8.24 6.23
N ARG A 144 36.52 7.40 5.90
CA ARG A 144 37.94 7.79 5.85
C ARG A 144 38.18 8.82 4.75
N ARG A 145 39.09 9.77 4.97
CA ARG A 145 39.48 10.78 3.97
C ARG A 145 40.31 10.17 2.85
N GLN A 146 41.31 9.36 3.22
CA GLN A 146 42.09 8.56 2.28
C GLN A 146 41.43 7.20 2.13
N GLN A 147 41.11 6.83 0.90
CA GLN A 147 40.47 5.58 0.53
C GLN A 147 41.36 4.86 -0.46
N VAL A 148 41.75 3.65 -0.13
CA VAL A 148 42.44 2.74 -1.05
C VAL A 148 41.37 1.99 -1.83
N LYS A 149 41.48 1.99 -3.16
CA LYS A 149 40.60 1.25 -4.07
C LYS A 149 41.40 0.12 -4.75
N PRO A 150 41.64 -1.03 -4.06
CA PRO A 150 42.45 -2.12 -4.60
C PRO A 150 41.83 -2.70 -5.87
N GLU A 151 42.66 -3.22 -6.77
CA GLU A 151 42.19 -3.83 -8.02
C GLU A 151 41.48 -5.16 -7.75
N LEU A 152 40.33 -5.35 -8.40
CA LEU A 152 39.62 -6.62 -8.48
C LEU A 152 39.36 -6.94 -9.94
N LYS A 153 39.73 -8.17 -10.36
CA LYS A 153 39.47 -8.66 -11.72
C LYS A 153 38.41 -9.76 -11.71
N MET A 154 37.58 -9.78 -12.74
CA MET A 154 36.58 -10.80 -12.98
C MET A 154 36.73 -11.29 -14.43
N GLY A 155 37.01 -12.58 -14.63
CA GLY A 155 37.32 -13.11 -15.96
C GLY A 155 38.49 -12.41 -16.66
N GLY A 156 39.52 -11.99 -15.90
CA GLY A 156 40.68 -11.24 -16.43
C GLY A 156 40.45 -9.73 -16.64
N VAL A 157 39.20 -9.25 -16.56
CA VAL A 157 38.82 -7.84 -16.76
C VAL A 157 38.78 -7.13 -15.42
N ALA A 158 39.38 -5.95 -15.30
CA ALA A 158 39.30 -5.11 -14.10
C ALA A 158 37.86 -4.57 -13.93
N VAL A 159 37.35 -4.66 -12.69
CA VAL A 159 36.01 -4.15 -12.33
C VAL A 159 36.12 -2.70 -11.87
N ASP A 160 35.32 -1.82 -12.47
CA ASP A 160 35.35 -0.39 -12.18
C ASP A 160 34.85 -0.04 -10.79
N TRP A 161 35.54 0.89 -10.13
CA TRP A 161 35.08 1.59 -8.95
C TRP A 161 34.19 2.78 -9.32
N VAL A 162 32.97 2.83 -8.74
CA VAL A 162 32.01 3.89 -8.98
C VAL A 162 31.57 4.57 -7.69
N ASP A 163 31.29 5.87 -7.75
CA ASP A 163 30.78 6.63 -6.61
C ASP A 163 29.25 6.72 -6.61
N ASN A 164 28.59 6.35 -7.71
CA ASN A 164 27.15 6.24 -7.86
C ASN A 164 26.79 5.00 -8.68
N HIS A 165 25.82 4.24 -8.22
CA HIS A 165 25.30 3.09 -8.94
C HIS A 165 23.78 2.97 -8.77
N LYS A 166 23.10 2.53 -9.83
CA LYS A 166 21.65 2.28 -9.78
C LYS A 166 21.41 0.81 -9.45
N TYR A 167 20.88 0.55 -8.27
CA TYR A 167 20.54 -0.78 -7.80
C TYR A 167 19.07 -0.85 -7.35
N LEU A 168 18.31 -1.84 -7.82
CA LEU A 168 16.88 -2.03 -7.56
C LEU A 168 16.06 -0.73 -7.74
N GLY A 169 16.37 0.04 -8.78
CA GLY A 169 15.69 1.29 -9.08
C GLY A 169 16.12 2.50 -8.26
N MET A 170 17.01 2.35 -7.29
CA MET A 170 17.56 3.43 -6.46
C MET A 170 18.97 3.80 -6.92
N HIS A 171 19.28 5.09 -6.98
CA HIS A 171 20.66 5.57 -7.18
C HIS A 171 21.34 5.68 -5.83
N ILE A 172 22.26 4.76 -5.55
CA ILE A 172 23.04 4.72 -4.31
C ILE A 172 24.34 5.47 -4.56
N ASP A 173 24.73 6.38 -3.67
CA ASP A 173 26.02 7.05 -3.69
C ASP A 173 26.91 6.55 -2.54
N SER A 174 28.24 6.57 -2.75
CA SER A 174 29.23 6.04 -1.80
C SER A 174 29.20 6.68 -0.42
N LYS A 175 28.62 7.90 -0.30
CA LYS A 175 28.45 8.62 0.96
C LYS A 175 27.03 8.53 1.53
N LEU A 176 26.11 7.86 0.84
CA LEU A 176 24.69 7.72 1.19
C LEU A 176 24.01 9.08 1.45
N LEU A 177 24.33 10.07 0.62
CA LEU A 177 23.75 11.41 0.69
C LEU A 177 22.41 11.53 -0.04
N TRP A 178 22.14 10.62 -0.97
CA TRP A 178 20.89 10.53 -1.74
C TRP A 178 20.56 11.72 -2.65
N ASN A 179 21.44 12.72 -2.77
CA ASN A 179 21.18 13.90 -3.58
C ASN A 179 20.96 13.56 -5.06
N HIS A 180 21.78 12.64 -5.60
CA HIS A 180 21.64 12.17 -6.98
C HIS A 180 20.31 11.42 -7.19
N HIS A 181 19.95 10.50 -6.27
CA HIS A 181 18.68 9.77 -6.33
C HIS A 181 17.48 10.71 -6.34
N ILE A 182 17.45 11.69 -5.44
CA ILE A 182 16.36 12.67 -5.32
C ILE A 182 16.25 13.51 -6.60
N LYS A 183 17.39 13.93 -7.16
CA LYS A 183 17.43 14.70 -8.41
C LYS A 183 16.84 13.90 -9.57
N GLU A 184 17.27 12.65 -9.76
CA GLU A 184 16.81 11.79 -10.87
C GLU A 184 15.33 11.39 -10.70
N THR A 185 14.88 11.09 -9.49
CA THR A 185 13.46 10.77 -9.24
C THR A 185 12.56 11.96 -9.47
N LEU A 186 12.95 13.17 -9.03
CA LEU A 186 12.21 14.40 -9.30
C LEU A 186 12.18 14.73 -10.80
N LYS A 187 13.29 14.53 -11.51
CA LYS A 187 13.35 14.69 -12.98
C LYS A 187 12.37 13.76 -13.67
N LYS A 188 12.41 12.45 -13.35
CA LYS A 188 11.50 11.44 -13.90
C LYS A 188 10.03 11.76 -13.58
N ALA A 189 9.73 12.11 -12.34
CA ALA A 189 8.38 12.48 -11.93
C ALA A 189 7.87 13.75 -12.64
N THR A 190 8.74 14.75 -12.83
CA THR A 190 8.40 15.99 -13.55
C THR A 190 8.10 15.70 -15.02
N TYR A 191 8.89 14.85 -15.67
CA TYR A 191 8.62 14.42 -17.03
C TYR A 191 7.29 13.68 -17.16
N THR A 192 7.03 12.73 -16.24
CA THR A 192 5.76 11.98 -16.21
C THR A 192 4.57 12.93 -15.98
N LEU A 193 4.70 13.89 -15.05
CA LEU A 193 3.66 14.89 -14.80
C LEU A 193 3.40 15.78 -16.02
N ALA A 194 4.46 16.16 -16.75
CA ALA A 194 4.33 16.94 -17.98
C ALA A 194 3.55 16.17 -19.06
N ARG A 195 3.77 14.87 -19.19
CA ARG A 195 2.97 14.02 -20.09
C ARG A 195 1.51 13.93 -19.68
N CYS A 196 1.23 13.81 -18.37
CA CYS A 196 -0.15 13.86 -17.89
C CYS A 196 -0.83 15.21 -18.18
N ARG A 197 -0.07 16.32 -18.19
CA ARG A 197 -0.61 17.64 -18.52
C ARG A 197 -1.13 17.75 -19.96
N MET A 198 -0.59 16.96 -20.88
CA MET A 198 -1.06 16.93 -22.28
C MET A 198 -2.49 16.38 -22.42
N LEU A 199 -3.02 15.72 -21.38
CA LEU A 199 -4.37 15.15 -21.36
C LEU A 199 -5.44 16.15 -20.89
N VAL A 200 -5.05 17.40 -20.63
CA VAL A 200 -5.94 18.45 -20.12
C VAL A 200 -5.64 19.81 -20.72
N GLY A 201 -6.69 20.53 -21.10
CA GLY A 201 -6.69 21.93 -21.46
C GLY A 201 -7.46 22.78 -20.46
N ARG A 202 -7.68 24.06 -20.81
CA ARG A 202 -8.41 25.00 -19.97
C ARG A 202 -9.90 24.61 -19.85
N HIS A 203 -10.52 24.13 -20.94
CA HIS A 203 -11.95 23.82 -21.00
C HIS A 203 -12.26 22.35 -21.32
N TRP A 204 -11.26 21.55 -21.65
CA TRP A 204 -11.37 20.17 -22.10
C TRP A 204 -10.42 19.24 -21.34
N GLY A 205 -10.63 17.93 -21.51
CA GLY A 205 -9.76 16.88 -21.00
C GLY A 205 -10.31 16.18 -19.75
N LEU A 206 -9.44 15.46 -19.10
CA LEU A 206 -9.80 14.59 -17.98
C LEU A 206 -10.31 15.36 -16.76
N SER A 207 -11.28 14.80 -16.05
CA SER A 207 -11.84 15.38 -14.84
C SER A 207 -10.82 15.54 -13.71
N PRO A 208 -11.06 16.42 -12.72
CA PRO A 208 -10.21 16.55 -11.54
C PRO A 208 -9.97 15.21 -10.82
N ARG A 209 -10.99 14.34 -10.79
CA ARG A 209 -10.90 12.99 -10.19
C ARG A 209 -9.85 12.12 -10.87
N VAL A 210 -9.90 12.03 -12.20
CA VAL A 210 -8.95 11.22 -12.98
C VAL A 210 -7.55 11.80 -12.90
N MET A 211 -7.40 13.13 -12.98
CA MET A 211 -6.11 13.80 -12.86
C MET A 211 -5.50 13.62 -11.47
N SER A 212 -6.31 13.69 -10.41
CA SER A 212 -5.87 13.39 -9.04
C SER A 212 -5.43 11.93 -8.90
N TRP A 213 -6.15 10.99 -9.53
CA TRP A 213 -5.78 9.59 -9.56
C TRP A 213 -4.44 9.36 -10.29
N LEU A 214 -4.25 9.94 -11.47
CA LEU A 214 -2.99 9.86 -12.21
C LEU A 214 -1.81 10.40 -11.38
N TYR A 215 -2.00 11.56 -10.73
CA TYR A 215 -0.97 12.09 -9.85
C TYR A 215 -0.66 11.14 -8.69
N THR A 216 -1.67 10.66 -7.97
CA THR A 216 -1.49 9.87 -6.74
C THR A 216 -1.07 8.43 -7.01
N ALA A 217 -1.50 7.82 -8.11
CA ALA A 217 -1.23 6.41 -8.43
C ALA A 217 -0.03 6.21 -9.36
N VAL A 218 0.30 7.18 -10.21
CA VAL A 218 1.38 7.04 -11.19
C VAL A 218 2.57 7.96 -10.90
N VAL A 219 2.32 9.26 -10.73
CA VAL A 219 3.42 10.26 -10.64
C VAL A 219 4.05 10.28 -9.25
N ARG A 220 3.25 10.38 -8.20
CA ARG A 220 3.72 10.49 -6.82
C ARG A 220 4.52 9.27 -6.33
N PRO A 221 4.17 8.02 -6.69
CA PRO A 221 4.95 6.83 -6.34
C PRO A 221 6.40 6.85 -6.84
N ILE A 222 6.69 7.53 -7.94
CA ILE A 222 8.06 7.70 -8.44
C ILE A 222 8.94 8.38 -7.39
N ILE A 223 8.41 9.43 -6.72
CA ILE A 223 9.15 10.19 -5.71
C ILE A 223 9.17 9.44 -4.36
N THR A 224 8.09 8.74 -4.01
CA THR A 224 7.98 8.07 -2.71
C THR A 224 8.72 6.74 -2.64
N TYR A 225 9.21 6.22 -3.78
CA TYR A 225 9.98 4.99 -3.81
C TYR A 225 11.27 5.11 -2.97
N GLY A 226 11.46 4.17 -2.06
CA GLY A 226 12.62 4.15 -1.17
C GLY A 226 12.70 5.32 -0.17
N ALA A 227 11.62 6.07 0.08
CA ALA A 227 11.59 7.25 0.95
C ALA A 227 12.19 7.01 2.34
N VAL A 228 12.09 5.79 2.88
CA VAL A 228 12.64 5.42 4.19
C VAL A 228 14.16 5.61 4.25
N PHE A 229 14.89 5.36 3.16
CA PHE A 229 16.34 5.45 3.13
C PHE A 229 16.86 6.90 3.10
N TRP A 230 16.12 7.81 2.45
CA TRP A 230 16.49 9.21 2.34
C TRP A 230 15.62 10.17 3.18
N ALA A 231 14.82 9.61 4.10
CA ALA A 231 13.93 10.37 4.99
C ALA A 231 14.63 11.49 5.76
N LYS A 232 15.93 11.34 6.10
CA LYS A 232 16.74 12.37 6.75
C LYS A 232 16.78 13.68 5.94
N LYS A 233 16.72 13.59 4.61
CA LYS A 233 16.70 14.74 3.68
C LYS A 233 15.44 15.60 3.80
N LEU A 234 14.34 15.07 4.33
CA LEU A 234 13.10 15.82 4.56
C LEU A 234 13.21 16.89 5.66
N LYS A 235 14.39 17.03 6.29
CA LYS A 235 14.72 18.15 7.19
C LYS A 235 15.31 19.36 6.43
N GLU A 236 15.77 19.18 5.19
CA GLU A 236 16.43 20.22 4.40
C GLU A 236 15.41 21.16 3.75
N ALA A 237 15.45 22.44 4.08
CA ALA A 237 14.51 23.45 3.58
C ALA A 237 14.52 23.57 2.05
N GLU A 238 15.67 23.38 1.41
CA GLU A 238 15.79 23.43 -0.05
C GLU A 238 15.03 22.29 -0.72
N LEU A 239 15.14 21.05 -0.19
CA LEU A 239 14.37 19.93 -0.72
C LEU A 239 12.87 20.14 -0.52
N ILE A 240 12.45 20.62 0.65
CA ILE A 240 11.04 20.92 0.94
C ILE A 240 10.49 21.93 -0.08
N LYS A 241 11.25 22.99 -0.41
CA LYS A 241 10.86 23.95 -1.45
C LYS A 241 10.75 23.31 -2.83
N LYS A 242 11.65 22.42 -3.20
CA LYS A 242 11.60 21.67 -4.48
C LYS A 242 10.36 20.77 -4.56
N LEU A 243 10.06 20.05 -3.47
CA LEU A 243 8.86 19.20 -3.38
C LEU A 243 7.57 20.01 -3.46
N ALA A 244 7.50 21.16 -2.78
CA ALA A 244 6.36 22.06 -2.84
C ALA A 244 6.14 22.62 -4.25
N LYS A 245 7.22 23.07 -4.93
CA LYS A 245 7.16 23.53 -6.33
C LYS A 245 6.68 22.41 -7.28
N PHE A 246 7.10 21.18 -7.04
CA PHE A 246 6.64 20.03 -7.82
C PHE A 246 5.16 19.77 -7.59
N GLN A 247 4.70 19.67 -6.33
CA GLN A 247 3.29 19.42 -6.02
C GLN A 247 2.38 20.55 -6.48
N ARG A 248 2.85 21.80 -6.43
CA ARG A 248 2.12 22.94 -7.02
C ARG A 248 1.72 22.70 -8.46
N LYS A 249 2.64 22.19 -9.31
CA LYS A 249 2.32 21.85 -10.71
C LYS A 249 1.22 20.81 -10.81
N ALA A 250 1.22 19.81 -9.93
CA ALA A 250 0.17 18.81 -9.89
C ALA A 250 -1.17 19.40 -9.43
N CYS A 251 -1.17 20.23 -8.38
CA CYS A 251 -2.38 20.89 -7.90
C CYS A 251 -3.00 21.79 -8.99
N LEU A 252 -2.19 22.60 -9.68
CA LEU A 252 -2.66 23.42 -10.81
C LEU A 252 -3.24 22.57 -11.94
N MET A 253 -2.62 21.44 -12.25
CA MET A 253 -3.12 20.51 -13.25
C MET A 253 -4.47 19.89 -12.84
N ILE A 254 -4.63 19.51 -11.58
CA ILE A 254 -5.87 18.91 -11.06
C ILE A 254 -6.99 19.94 -10.98
N THR A 255 -6.73 21.11 -10.37
CA THR A 255 -7.74 22.12 -10.06
C THR A 255 -8.06 23.05 -11.23
N ASN A 256 -7.17 23.15 -12.22
CA ASN A 256 -7.25 24.16 -13.29
C ASN A 256 -7.23 25.60 -12.76
N ALA A 257 -6.66 25.81 -11.57
CA ALA A 257 -6.57 27.12 -10.92
C ALA A 257 -5.69 28.10 -11.70
N SER A 258 -5.81 29.38 -11.38
CA SER A 258 -4.92 30.44 -11.86
C SER A 258 -3.50 30.24 -11.36
N SER A 259 -2.50 30.67 -12.13
CA SER A 259 -1.08 30.54 -11.74
C SER A 259 -0.74 31.30 -10.46
N SER A 260 -1.52 32.30 -10.05
CA SER A 260 -1.37 33.04 -8.81
C SER A 260 -1.92 32.31 -7.58
N THR A 261 -2.78 31.28 -7.74
CA THR A 261 -3.43 30.59 -6.63
C THR A 261 -2.42 29.94 -5.67
N PRO A 262 -2.53 30.16 -4.34
CA PRO A 262 -1.64 29.58 -3.36
C PRO A 262 -1.71 28.05 -3.33
N THR A 263 -0.54 27.39 -3.23
CA THR A 263 -0.47 25.92 -3.20
C THR A 263 -1.22 25.33 -2.02
N ALA A 264 -1.07 25.91 -0.83
CA ALA A 264 -1.73 25.43 0.39
C ALA A 264 -3.26 25.50 0.29
N GLY A 265 -3.83 26.52 -0.36
CA GLY A 265 -5.26 26.60 -0.62
C GLY A 265 -5.75 25.48 -1.53
N MET A 266 -5.02 25.19 -2.61
CA MET A 266 -5.34 24.05 -3.48
C MET A 266 -5.22 22.70 -2.75
N GLU A 267 -4.19 22.51 -1.94
CA GLU A 267 -3.99 21.31 -1.12
C GLU A 267 -5.13 21.12 -0.12
N ALA A 268 -5.61 22.21 0.50
CA ALA A 268 -6.73 22.19 1.44
C ALA A 268 -8.04 21.77 0.74
N VAL A 269 -8.40 22.39 -0.38
CA VAL A 269 -9.59 22.05 -1.16
C VAL A 269 -9.56 20.60 -1.67
N LEU A 270 -8.38 20.12 -2.08
CA LEU A 270 -8.17 18.75 -2.54
C LEU A 270 -8.03 17.75 -1.39
N ALA A 271 -7.98 18.18 -0.13
CA ALA A 271 -7.56 17.39 1.02
C ALA A 271 -6.28 16.57 0.72
N MET A 272 -5.37 17.19 -0.02
CA MET A 272 -4.12 16.59 -0.49
C MET A 272 -2.98 17.03 0.43
N ARG A 273 -2.46 16.10 1.21
CA ARG A 273 -1.34 16.39 2.11
C ARG A 273 -0.15 16.96 1.35
N PRO A 274 0.54 18.00 1.86
CA PRO A 274 1.83 18.45 1.34
C PRO A 274 2.76 17.27 1.11
N LEU A 275 3.47 17.26 -0.02
CA LEU A 275 4.28 16.09 -0.44
C LEU A 275 5.31 15.67 0.60
N GLN A 276 5.87 16.64 1.34
CA GLN A 276 6.78 16.38 2.47
C GLN A 276 6.12 15.56 3.60
N ILE A 277 4.87 15.85 3.95
CA ILE A 277 4.12 15.12 4.98
C ILE A 277 3.80 13.71 4.46
N HIS A 278 3.35 13.61 3.22
CA HIS A 278 3.09 12.30 2.61
C HIS A 278 4.34 11.42 2.53
N LEU A 279 5.50 11.99 2.24
CA LEU A 279 6.78 11.26 2.26
C LEU A 279 7.15 10.76 3.65
N LYS A 280 6.89 11.55 4.71
CA LYS A 280 7.06 11.10 6.09
C LYS A 280 6.16 9.91 6.42
N GLU A 281 4.87 9.95 6.01
CA GLU A 281 3.94 8.83 6.18
C GLU A 281 4.43 7.56 5.49
N VAL A 282 4.88 7.68 4.23
CA VAL A 282 5.38 6.52 3.46
C VAL A 282 6.64 5.93 4.08
N ALA A 283 7.59 6.80 4.49
CA ALA A 283 8.81 6.37 5.15
C ALA A 283 8.52 5.68 6.48
N LEU A 284 7.62 6.24 7.30
CA LEU A 284 7.22 5.68 8.58
C LEU A 284 6.49 4.33 8.42
N ALA A 285 5.58 4.22 7.45
CA ALA A 285 4.87 2.97 7.17
C ALA A 285 5.84 1.86 6.68
N CYS A 286 6.84 2.23 5.87
CA CYS A 286 7.88 1.31 5.42
C CYS A 286 8.76 0.85 6.59
N PHE A 287 9.26 1.78 7.39
CA PHE A 287 10.08 1.51 8.57
C PHE A 287 9.34 0.60 9.56
N TYR A 288 8.09 0.93 9.88
CA TYR A 288 7.26 0.13 10.77
C TYR A 288 7.10 -1.32 10.27
N ARG A 289 6.86 -1.50 8.96
CA ARG A 289 6.80 -2.83 8.34
C ARG A 289 8.12 -3.59 8.49
N MET A 290 9.25 -2.94 8.23
CA MET A 290 10.59 -3.54 8.31
C MET A 290 10.95 -3.93 9.76
N LYS A 291 10.65 -3.06 10.73
CA LYS A 291 10.85 -3.33 12.15
C LYS A 291 10.08 -4.58 12.60
N ARG A 292 8.82 -4.71 12.19
CA ARG A 292 7.96 -5.86 12.53
C ARG A 292 8.37 -7.16 11.88
N GLN A 293 9.03 -7.12 10.73
CA GLN A 293 9.56 -8.30 10.05
C GLN A 293 10.97 -8.68 10.54
N SER A 294 11.50 -8.02 11.57
CA SER A 294 12.88 -8.17 12.06
C SER A 294 13.94 -7.95 10.99
N THR A 295 13.57 -7.36 9.84
CA THR A 295 14.51 -6.99 8.77
C THR A 295 15.24 -5.68 9.06
N TRP A 296 14.77 -4.93 10.05
CA TRP A 296 15.45 -3.77 10.59
C TRP A 296 15.68 -3.99 12.08
N GLN A 297 16.83 -4.58 12.41
CA GLN A 297 17.26 -4.75 13.80
C GLN A 297 18.02 -3.50 14.20
N THR A 298 17.48 -2.72 15.13
CA THR A 298 18.24 -1.72 15.87
C THR A 298 18.62 -2.34 17.19
N GLN A 299 19.89 -2.57 17.44
CA GLN A 299 20.38 -2.74 18.81
C GLN A 299 20.15 -1.41 19.54
N GLU A 300 19.66 -1.45 20.77
CA GLU A 300 19.25 -0.25 21.52
C GLU A 300 20.38 0.79 21.71
N GLY A 301 21.65 0.44 21.48
CA GLY A 301 22.80 1.34 21.52
C GLY A 301 23.16 2.03 20.20
N ASP A 302 22.82 1.47 19.03
CA ASP A 302 23.26 1.95 17.71
C ASP A 302 22.31 2.95 17.03
N ALA A 303 21.17 3.26 17.64
CA ALA A 303 20.15 4.17 17.07
C ALA A 303 20.63 5.63 16.91
N SER A 304 21.85 5.94 17.38
CA SER A 304 22.33 7.33 17.44
C SER A 304 22.79 7.94 16.12
N ALA A 305 23.11 7.16 15.09
CA ALA A 305 23.76 7.63 13.86
C ALA A 305 23.11 7.24 12.53
N GLY A 306 22.15 6.32 12.50
CA GLY A 306 21.66 5.73 11.24
C GLY A 306 20.52 6.51 10.54
N HIS A 307 20.22 6.08 9.30
CA HIS A 307 19.09 6.57 8.51
C HIS A 307 17.73 6.41 9.22
N GLY A 308 17.59 5.44 10.11
CA GLY A 308 16.40 5.17 10.90
C GLY A 308 16.10 6.20 11.98
N LYS A 309 17.09 6.92 12.52
CA LYS A 309 16.91 7.86 13.65
C LYS A 309 15.81 8.90 13.38
N THR A 310 15.79 9.46 12.18
CA THR A 310 14.79 10.46 11.80
C THR A 310 13.38 9.85 11.74
N VAL A 311 13.23 8.65 11.17
CA VAL A 311 11.92 7.98 11.09
C VAL A 311 11.48 7.49 12.47
N MET A 312 12.41 7.03 13.30
CA MET A 312 12.13 6.67 14.69
C MET A 312 11.65 7.86 15.52
N SER A 313 12.19 9.08 15.28
CA SER A 313 11.70 10.27 15.98
C SER A 313 10.24 10.57 15.65
N TRP A 314 9.79 10.33 14.42
CA TRP A 314 8.39 10.45 14.06
C TRP A 314 7.52 9.33 14.64
N ALA A 315 8.05 8.10 14.72
CA ALA A 315 7.34 6.98 15.34
C ALA A 315 7.02 7.23 16.81
N LYS A 316 7.90 7.96 17.54
CA LYS A 316 7.66 8.34 18.95
C LYS A 316 6.47 9.29 19.12
N GLU A 317 6.07 10.01 18.05
CA GLU A 317 4.88 10.87 18.07
C GLU A 317 3.56 10.07 17.99
N ILE A 318 3.64 8.76 17.77
CA ILE A 318 2.50 7.83 17.66
C ILE A 318 2.72 6.65 18.60
N PRO A 319 2.44 6.78 19.90
CA PRO A 319 2.70 5.73 20.90
C PRO A 319 2.07 4.38 20.56
N ASP A 320 0.87 4.42 19.96
CA ASP A 320 0.10 3.23 19.60
C ASP A 320 0.75 2.36 18.51
N LEU A 321 1.80 2.84 17.83
CA LEU A 321 2.60 1.99 16.94
C LEU A 321 3.35 0.85 17.67
N ASN A 322 3.45 0.89 19.00
CA ASN A 322 4.08 -0.15 19.80
C ASN A 322 3.08 -1.23 20.28
N MET A 323 1.78 -1.08 19.99
CA MET A 323 0.78 -2.07 20.36
C MET A 323 1.00 -3.43 19.70
N PRO A 324 0.51 -4.54 20.29
CA PRO A 324 0.62 -5.88 19.74
C PRO A 324 -0.01 -5.98 18.35
N THR A 325 0.59 -6.79 17.49
CA THR A 325 0.17 -6.93 16.10
C THR A 325 -0.19 -8.36 15.74
N ASP A 326 -1.29 -8.52 14.99
CA ASP A 326 -1.71 -9.80 14.42
C ASP A 326 -0.73 -10.37 13.36
N LYS A 327 0.24 -9.59 12.90
CA LYS A 327 1.19 -10.06 11.88
C LYS A 327 2.33 -10.87 12.47
N LEU A 328 2.48 -12.13 12.05
CA LEU A 328 3.62 -12.98 12.36
C LEU A 328 4.94 -12.42 11.80
N LYS A 329 6.04 -12.62 12.52
CA LYS A 329 7.40 -12.27 12.05
C LYS A 329 7.77 -13.08 10.81
N GLU A 330 7.52 -14.39 10.84
CA GLU A 330 7.74 -15.31 9.74
C GLU A 330 6.42 -15.82 9.17
N LYS A 331 6.47 -16.24 7.91
CA LYS A 331 5.31 -16.88 7.28
C LYS A 331 5.11 -18.26 7.90
N TYR A 332 3.93 -18.56 8.36
CA TYR A 332 3.56 -19.88 8.86
C TYR A 332 2.96 -20.71 7.71
N SER A 333 3.58 -21.85 7.43
CA SER A 333 3.08 -22.82 6.47
C SER A 333 2.62 -24.08 7.20
N SER A 334 1.44 -24.56 6.91
CA SER A 334 0.92 -25.82 7.46
C SER A 334 0.06 -26.54 6.44
N THR A 335 0.23 -27.86 6.38
CA THR A 335 -0.72 -28.73 5.70
C THR A 335 -2.04 -28.73 6.44
N LYS A 336 -3.10 -28.53 5.70
CA LYS A 336 -4.46 -28.49 6.22
C LYS A 336 -5.00 -29.92 6.35
N LYS A 337 -5.42 -30.31 7.56
CA LYS A 337 -6.04 -31.61 7.85
C LYS A 337 -7.57 -31.58 7.77
N PHE A 338 -8.17 -30.38 7.76
CA PHE A 338 -9.61 -30.14 7.61
C PHE A 338 -9.97 -29.75 6.17
N GLN A 339 -11.23 -29.84 5.80
CA GLN A 339 -11.74 -29.43 4.49
C GLN A 339 -12.37 -28.05 4.55
N THR A 340 -12.30 -27.29 3.46
CA THR A 340 -12.98 -26.01 3.29
C THR A 340 -13.82 -26.04 2.03
N SER A 341 -15.09 -25.60 2.11
CA SER A 341 -16.02 -25.57 0.99
C SER A 341 -16.71 -24.20 0.91
N ILE A 342 -16.68 -23.60 -0.27
CA ILE A 342 -17.47 -22.41 -0.60
C ILE A 342 -18.34 -22.84 -1.78
N LEU A 343 -19.59 -23.20 -1.51
CA LEU A 343 -20.56 -23.60 -2.53
C LEU A 343 -21.19 -22.36 -3.18
N GLU A 344 -21.60 -22.47 -4.43
CA GLU A 344 -22.36 -21.43 -5.11
C GLU A 344 -23.76 -21.29 -4.48
N ARG A 345 -24.31 -20.07 -4.50
CA ARG A 345 -25.69 -19.80 -4.07
C ARG A 345 -26.66 -20.68 -4.88
N GLY A 346 -27.47 -21.48 -4.21
CA GLY A 346 -28.43 -22.40 -4.83
C GLY A 346 -28.08 -23.88 -4.70
N ASN A 347 -26.85 -24.24 -4.35
CA ASN A 347 -26.44 -25.65 -4.16
C ASN A 347 -26.49 -26.10 -2.68
N PHE A 348 -27.22 -25.37 -1.82
CA PHE A 348 -27.37 -25.71 -0.42
C PHE A 348 -28.52 -26.71 -0.23
N GLN A 349 -28.20 -27.91 0.28
CA GLN A 349 -29.20 -28.93 0.64
C GLN A 349 -29.91 -28.63 1.98
N ILE A 350 -29.77 -27.44 2.53
CA ILE A 350 -30.35 -27.03 3.81
C ILE A 350 -31.63 -26.26 3.51
N GLU A 351 -32.77 -26.84 3.85
CA GLU A 351 -34.07 -26.16 3.73
C GLU A 351 -34.19 -25.00 4.71
N HIS A 352 -34.58 -23.82 4.20
CA HIS A 352 -34.86 -22.63 5.00
C HIS A 352 -35.86 -22.94 6.14
N GLY A 353 -35.57 -22.49 7.34
CA GLY A 353 -36.46 -22.59 8.49
C GLY A 353 -36.56 -23.95 9.15
N LYS A 354 -35.94 -25.00 8.65
CA LYS A 354 -35.89 -26.31 9.30
C LYS A 354 -34.56 -26.51 10.04
N PRO A 355 -34.60 -27.09 11.28
CA PRO A 355 -33.36 -27.53 11.90
C PRO A 355 -32.71 -28.61 11.05
N MET A 356 -31.39 -28.50 10.81
CA MET A 356 -30.64 -29.56 10.12
C MET A 356 -30.90 -30.90 10.80
N PRO A 357 -31.17 -31.99 10.04
CA PRO A 357 -31.31 -33.32 10.61
C PRO A 357 -29.99 -33.68 11.30
N ALA A 358 -30.04 -33.76 12.62
CA ALA A 358 -28.94 -34.21 13.45
C ALA A 358 -28.80 -35.72 13.31
N ASN A 359 -27.93 -36.21 12.45
CA ASN A 359 -27.46 -37.57 12.52
C ASN A 359 -26.67 -37.76 13.81
N GLU A 360 -26.76 -38.96 14.41
CA GLU A 360 -26.12 -39.25 15.73
C GLU A 360 -24.61 -39.02 15.71
N ASP A 361 -23.97 -39.04 14.55
CA ASP A 361 -22.56 -38.92 14.35
C ASP A 361 -22.09 -37.51 13.89
N SER A 362 -23.02 -36.53 13.73
CA SER A 362 -22.67 -35.19 13.24
C SER A 362 -22.82 -34.11 14.28
N ILE A 363 -21.81 -33.22 14.37
CA ILE A 363 -21.83 -32.00 15.16
C ILE A 363 -21.84 -30.81 14.22
N HIS A 364 -22.81 -29.92 14.39
CA HIS A 364 -22.91 -28.68 13.65
C HIS A 364 -22.44 -27.52 14.53
N VAL A 365 -21.54 -26.71 13.99
CA VAL A 365 -20.94 -25.56 14.67
C VAL A 365 -21.25 -24.30 13.84
N PHE A 366 -22.05 -23.41 14.38
CA PHE A 366 -22.34 -22.11 13.78
C PHE A 366 -21.47 -21.06 14.44
N THR A 367 -20.83 -20.20 13.68
CA THR A 367 -19.94 -19.15 14.19
C THR A 367 -20.25 -17.82 13.53
N ASP A 368 -20.18 -16.74 14.30
CA ASP A 368 -20.40 -15.39 13.82
C ASP A 368 -19.51 -14.38 14.52
N GLY A 369 -19.16 -13.31 13.80
CA GLY A 369 -18.43 -12.15 14.30
C GLY A 369 -19.14 -10.85 13.98
N SER A 370 -19.59 -10.11 14.98
CA SER A 370 -20.35 -8.88 14.81
C SER A 370 -19.59 -7.63 15.26
N LYS A 371 -19.92 -6.49 14.68
CA LYS A 371 -19.46 -5.17 15.13
C LYS A 371 -20.63 -4.20 15.23
N MET A 372 -20.86 -3.65 16.43
CA MET A 372 -21.91 -2.68 16.74
C MET A 372 -21.32 -1.52 17.52
N ASP A 373 -21.67 -0.28 17.14
CA ASP A 373 -21.23 0.95 17.82
C ASP A 373 -19.73 0.96 18.13
N ASP A 374 -18.93 0.60 17.12
CA ASP A 374 -17.47 0.44 17.18
C ASP A 374 -16.95 -0.68 18.09
N LYS A 375 -17.77 -1.43 18.78
CA LYS A 375 -17.38 -2.61 19.58
C LYS A 375 -17.60 -3.89 18.80
N SER A 376 -16.74 -4.88 19.02
CA SER A 376 -16.80 -6.18 18.33
C SER A 376 -17.07 -7.31 19.30
N GLY A 377 -17.81 -8.31 18.84
CA GLY A 377 -18.07 -9.54 19.56
C GLY A 377 -17.97 -10.75 18.65
N ALA A 378 -17.60 -11.88 19.20
CA ALA A 378 -17.57 -13.18 18.54
C ALA A 378 -18.47 -14.16 19.27
N ALA A 379 -19.00 -15.16 18.55
CA ALA A 379 -19.81 -16.19 19.19
C ALA A 379 -19.80 -17.50 18.41
N TYR A 380 -20.12 -18.57 19.14
CA TYR A 380 -20.40 -19.87 18.53
C TYR A 380 -21.63 -20.55 19.16
N LEU A 381 -22.25 -21.42 18.37
CA LEU A 381 -23.25 -22.39 18.77
C LEU A 381 -22.83 -23.77 18.27
N ILE A 382 -22.60 -24.71 19.18
CA ILE A 382 -22.33 -26.12 18.89
C ILE A 382 -23.62 -26.90 19.18
N ARG A 383 -24.06 -27.74 18.23
CA ARG A 383 -25.29 -28.50 18.34
C ARG A 383 -25.15 -29.89 17.74
N SER A 384 -25.56 -30.91 18.50
CA SER A 384 -25.82 -32.28 18.08
C SER A 384 -27.06 -32.82 18.80
N LYS A 385 -27.40 -34.09 18.67
CA LYS A 385 -28.49 -34.71 19.49
C LYS A 385 -28.18 -34.66 20.99
N SER A 386 -26.94 -34.91 21.37
CA SER A 386 -26.50 -35.05 22.77
C SER A 386 -25.73 -33.83 23.30
N LEU A 387 -25.32 -32.91 22.44
CA LEU A 387 -24.47 -31.78 22.80
C LEU A 387 -25.10 -30.47 22.35
N LYS A 388 -25.32 -29.55 23.30
CA LYS A 388 -25.67 -28.15 23.01
C LYS A 388 -24.77 -27.24 23.85
N LYS A 389 -23.90 -26.48 23.19
CA LYS A 389 -23.00 -25.50 23.80
C LYS A 389 -23.07 -24.21 23.02
N GLN A 390 -23.03 -23.09 23.69
CA GLN A 390 -22.95 -21.77 23.07
C GLN A 390 -22.16 -20.83 23.95
N ASN A 391 -21.45 -19.93 23.36
CA ASN A 391 -20.71 -18.90 24.06
C ASN A 391 -20.58 -17.64 23.22
N PHE A 392 -20.29 -16.51 23.85
CA PHE A 392 -19.98 -15.25 23.19
C PHE A 392 -18.82 -14.55 23.90
N PHE A 393 -18.08 -13.74 23.15
CA PHE A 393 -16.86 -13.10 23.60
C PHE A 393 -16.91 -11.61 23.27
N PRO A 394 -16.88 -10.70 24.26
CA PRO A 394 -16.59 -9.28 24.04
C PRO A 394 -15.14 -9.12 23.56
N LEU A 395 -14.89 -8.41 22.46
CA LEU A 395 -13.57 -8.28 21.85
C LEU A 395 -13.07 -6.82 21.81
N GLY A 396 -13.85 -5.88 22.34
CA GLY A 396 -13.49 -4.48 22.40
C GLY A 396 -13.58 -3.71 21.07
N PRO A 397 -13.28 -2.41 21.09
CA PRO A 397 -13.50 -1.51 19.94
C PRO A 397 -12.44 -1.65 18.83
N LEU A 398 -11.24 -2.13 19.14
CA LEU A 398 -10.13 -2.17 18.20
C LEU A 398 -10.10 -3.43 17.33
N THR A 399 -11.01 -4.36 17.58
CA THR A 399 -11.14 -5.62 16.83
C THR A 399 -11.93 -5.41 15.53
N THR A 400 -11.54 -6.08 14.47
CA THR A 400 -12.27 -6.09 13.19
C THR A 400 -13.24 -7.26 13.12
N VAL A 401 -14.31 -7.16 12.31
CA VAL A 401 -15.25 -8.26 12.06
C VAL A 401 -14.51 -9.53 11.61
N PHE A 402 -13.55 -9.41 10.70
CA PHE A 402 -12.72 -10.55 10.25
C PHE A 402 -12.00 -11.26 11.41
N GLN A 403 -11.48 -10.50 12.36
CA GLN A 403 -10.83 -11.08 13.55
C GLN A 403 -11.86 -11.75 14.45
N ALA A 404 -13.02 -11.13 14.66
CA ALA A 404 -14.12 -11.70 15.43
C ALA A 404 -14.59 -13.04 14.86
N GLU A 405 -14.81 -13.12 13.54
CA GLU A 405 -15.12 -14.34 12.82
C GLU A 405 -14.05 -15.44 12.99
N THR A 406 -12.78 -15.05 12.89
CA THR A 406 -11.66 -15.99 13.05
C THR A 406 -11.58 -16.52 14.49
N VAL A 407 -11.81 -15.66 15.47
CA VAL A 407 -11.85 -16.02 16.91
C VAL A 407 -13.02 -16.96 17.17
N ALA A 408 -14.21 -16.68 16.64
CA ALA A 408 -15.39 -17.54 16.81
C ALA A 408 -15.10 -18.98 16.35
N VAL A 409 -14.46 -19.15 15.19
CA VAL A 409 -14.05 -20.47 14.69
C VAL A 409 -12.99 -21.12 15.59
N SER A 410 -11.98 -20.34 16.04
CA SER A 410 -10.91 -20.83 16.90
C SER A 410 -11.42 -21.32 18.25
N GLU A 411 -12.29 -20.52 18.91
CA GLU A 411 -12.86 -20.83 20.22
C GLU A 411 -13.83 -22.01 20.14
N ALA A 412 -14.65 -22.11 19.09
CA ALA A 412 -15.50 -23.27 18.89
C ALA A 412 -14.67 -24.56 18.70
N ALA A 413 -13.56 -24.48 17.96
CA ALA A 413 -12.66 -25.63 17.80
C ALA A 413 -11.97 -26.01 19.13
N ARG A 414 -11.61 -25.00 19.96
CA ARG A 414 -11.05 -25.22 21.30
C ARG A 414 -12.04 -25.88 22.23
N GLU A 415 -13.28 -25.40 22.29
CA GLU A 415 -14.34 -26.03 23.10
C GLU A 415 -14.52 -27.52 22.76
N LEU A 416 -14.52 -27.88 21.45
CA LEU A 416 -14.63 -29.28 21.02
C LEU A 416 -13.38 -30.11 21.37
N LEU A 417 -12.20 -29.51 21.42
CA LEU A 417 -10.97 -30.17 21.89
C LEU A 417 -11.02 -30.39 23.41
N ASP A 418 -11.48 -29.42 24.17
CA ASP A 418 -11.59 -29.49 25.64
C ASP A 418 -12.67 -30.50 26.09
N LEU A 419 -13.70 -30.70 25.24
CA LEU A 419 -14.73 -31.75 25.40
C LEU A 419 -14.23 -33.13 24.91
N GLU A 420 -12.97 -33.28 24.49
CA GLU A 420 -12.38 -34.51 24.00
C GLU A 420 -13.18 -35.24 22.92
N VAL A 421 -13.86 -34.51 22.04
CA VAL A 421 -14.67 -35.05 20.95
C VAL A 421 -13.83 -35.90 19.99
N LYS A 422 -14.23 -37.18 19.77
CA LYS A 422 -13.52 -38.12 18.89
C LYS A 422 -14.52 -38.87 17.97
N ASN A 423 -14.01 -39.26 16.80
CA ASN A 423 -14.74 -40.09 15.81
C ASN A 423 -16.06 -39.47 15.33
N LYS A 424 -16.14 -38.12 15.24
CA LYS A 424 -17.33 -37.42 14.77
C LYS A 424 -17.11 -36.70 13.44
N LYS A 425 -18.21 -36.48 12.70
CA LYS A 425 -18.28 -35.54 11.59
C LYS A 425 -18.61 -34.16 12.16
N ILE A 426 -17.71 -33.20 12.03
CA ILE A 426 -17.88 -31.85 12.53
C ILE A 426 -17.98 -30.89 11.36
N LEU A 427 -19.10 -30.18 11.28
CA LEU A 427 -19.39 -29.23 10.23
C LEU A 427 -19.46 -27.81 10.80
N PHE A 428 -18.45 -27.01 10.52
CA PHE A 428 -18.46 -25.57 10.80
C PHE A 428 -19.22 -24.84 9.70
N LEU A 429 -20.23 -24.10 10.09
CA LEU A 429 -21.10 -23.30 9.22
C LEU A 429 -20.81 -21.82 9.47
N VAL A 430 -20.14 -21.19 8.52
CA VAL A 430 -19.54 -19.85 8.64
C VAL A 430 -20.04 -18.98 7.50
N ASP A 431 -20.53 -17.79 7.75
CA ASP A 431 -21.00 -16.89 6.71
C ASP A 431 -19.91 -15.94 6.18
N SER A 432 -18.74 -15.92 6.81
CA SER A 432 -17.57 -15.15 6.38
C SER A 432 -16.71 -15.91 5.35
N GLN A 433 -16.91 -15.64 4.07
CA GLN A 433 -16.03 -16.18 3.01
C GLN A 433 -14.55 -15.79 3.22
N SER A 434 -14.30 -14.59 3.76
CA SER A 434 -12.94 -14.10 4.00
C SER A 434 -12.22 -14.93 5.07
N ALA A 435 -12.90 -15.35 6.13
CA ALA A 435 -12.36 -16.22 7.16
C ALA A 435 -12.05 -17.61 6.59
N ILE A 436 -12.98 -18.21 5.83
CA ILE A 436 -12.78 -19.53 5.19
C ILE A 436 -11.61 -19.50 4.21
N GLN A 437 -11.51 -18.47 3.38
CA GLN A 437 -10.40 -18.31 2.44
C GLN A 437 -9.05 -18.16 3.16
N ALA A 438 -9.01 -17.42 4.27
CA ALA A 438 -7.80 -17.26 5.07
C ALA A 438 -7.37 -18.59 5.71
N LEU A 439 -8.32 -19.34 6.28
CA LEU A 439 -8.09 -20.66 6.86
C LEU A 439 -7.68 -21.70 5.80
N GLY A 440 -8.21 -21.57 4.58
CA GLY A 440 -7.90 -22.45 3.45
C GLY A 440 -6.50 -22.29 2.85
N LYS A 441 -5.83 -21.16 3.04
CA LYS A 441 -4.50 -20.89 2.45
C LYS A 441 -3.41 -21.75 3.08
N TYR A 442 -2.47 -22.26 2.28
CA TYR A 442 -1.28 -22.99 2.76
C TYR A 442 -0.38 -22.11 3.64
N ILE A 443 -0.19 -20.85 3.26
CA ILE A 443 0.64 -19.88 3.99
C ILE A 443 -0.26 -18.84 4.66
N THR A 444 -0.03 -18.58 5.96
CA THR A 444 -0.64 -17.46 6.68
C THR A 444 0.39 -16.54 7.31
N GLN A 445 0.00 -15.29 7.52
CA GLN A 445 0.81 -14.26 8.20
C GLN A 445 0.08 -13.66 9.41
N GLY A 446 -1.17 -14.02 9.67
CA GLY A 446 -1.94 -13.59 10.84
C GLY A 446 -1.78 -14.59 12.00
N SER A 447 -1.56 -14.07 13.21
CA SER A 447 -1.43 -14.90 14.42
C SER A 447 -2.75 -15.59 14.78
N LEU A 448 -3.87 -14.88 14.66
CA LEU A 448 -5.21 -15.41 14.92
C LEU A 448 -5.59 -16.51 13.92
N VAL A 449 -5.28 -16.28 12.62
CA VAL A 449 -5.52 -17.31 11.59
C VAL A 449 -4.63 -18.53 11.81
N LYS A 450 -3.36 -18.34 12.27
CA LYS A 450 -2.48 -19.45 12.64
C LYS A 450 -3.10 -20.26 13.77
N GLU A 451 -3.50 -19.63 14.85
CA GLU A 451 -4.10 -20.26 16.02
C GLU A 451 -5.36 -21.06 15.65
N ALA A 452 -6.28 -20.45 14.89
CA ALA A 452 -7.47 -21.13 14.41
C ALA A 452 -7.16 -22.37 13.55
N LYS A 453 -6.15 -22.28 12.65
CA LYS A 453 -5.69 -23.44 11.86
C LYS A 453 -5.07 -24.53 12.72
N GLU A 454 -4.31 -24.18 13.74
CA GLU A 454 -3.71 -25.14 14.67
C GLU A 454 -4.80 -25.89 15.45
N ASN A 455 -5.81 -25.18 15.99
CA ASN A 455 -6.93 -25.79 16.69
C ASN A 455 -7.77 -26.71 15.78
N LEU A 456 -8.08 -26.26 14.55
CA LEU A 456 -8.79 -27.07 13.56
C LEU A 456 -7.97 -28.29 13.13
N ASN A 457 -6.67 -28.17 12.94
CA ASN A 457 -5.81 -29.30 12.58
C ASN A 457 -5.72 -30.32 13.73
N ARG A 458 -5.63 -29.86 14.99
CA ARG A 458 -5.66 -30.73 16.18
C ARG A 458 -6.98 -31.48 16.26
N LEU A 459 -8.11 -30.79 16.09
CA LEU A 459 -9.44 -31.37 16.10
C LEU A 459 -9.62 -32.42 14.98
N SER A 460 -8.97 -32.16 13.83
CA SER A 460 -9.04 -33.05 12.66
C SER A 460 -8.16 -34.31 12.77
N VAL A 461 -7.39 -34.48 13.84
CA VAL A 461 -6.62 -35.72 14.07
C VAL A 461 -7.55 -36.90 14.34
N SER A 462 -8.61 -36.67 15.12
CA SER A 462 -9.54 -37.70 15.58
C SER A 462 -10.96 -37.53 14.98
N ASN A 463 -11.19 -36.53 14.15
CA ASN A 463 -12.51 -36.19 13.63
C ASN A 463 -12.43 -35.82 12.14
N LYS A 464 -13.56 -35.96 11.43
CA LYS A 464 -13.69 -35.42 10.07
C LYS A 464 -14.26 -34.01 10.14
N VAL A 465 -13.38 -32.97 10.01
CA VAL A 465 -13.75 -31.57 10.12
C VAL A 465 -13.91 -30.94 8.74
N THR A 466 -15.04 -30.26 8.54
CA THR A 466 -15.30 -29.48 7.31
C THR A 466 -15.78 -28.08 7.71
N ILE A 467 -15.26 -27.07 7.06
CA ILE A 467 -15.73 -25.68 7.18
C ILE A 467 -16.45 -25.34 5.89
N GLN A 468 -17.73 -25.04 6.00
CA GLN A 468 -18.61 -24.76 4.88
C GLN A 468 -19.15 -23.33 4.99
N TRP A 469 -19.10 -22.61 3.88
CA TRP A 469 -19.77 -21.32 3.79
C TRP A 469 -21.29 -21.50 3.74
N ILE A 470 -21.99 -20.62 4.45
CA ILE A 470 -23.44 -20.44 4.35
C ILE A 470 -23.74 -18.96 4.12
N PRO A 471 -24.81 -18.61 3.41
CA PRO A 471 -25.22 -17.21 3.28
C PRO A 471 -25.72 -16.66 4.62
N GLY A 472 -25.26 -15.46 4.98
CA GLY A 472 -25.74 -14.74 6.18
C GLY A 472 -27.16 -14.21 5.99
N HIS A 473 -27.92 -14.13 7.08
CA HIS A 473 -29.27 -13.55 7.14
C HIS A 473 -30.33 -14.19 6.21
N GLU A 474 -30.16 -15.44 5.83
CA GLU A 474 -31.10 -16.19 4.98
C GLU A 474 -31.89 -17.27 5.76
N GLY A 475 -32.22 -17.00 7.04
CA GLY A 475 -33.13 -17.87 7.82
C GLY A 475 -32.54 -19.18 8.34
N TYR A 476 -31.21 -19.33 8.35
CA TYR A 476 -30.53 -20.47 9.00
C TYR A 476 -30.57 -20.29 10.51
N MET A 477 -31.48 -20.96 11.19
CA MET A 477 -31.76 -20.77 12.63
C MET A 477 -30.50 -20.81 13.52
N GLY A 478 -29.55 -21.72 13.22
CA GLY A 478 -28.28 -21.80 13.98
C GLY A 478 -27.38 -20.59 13.78
N ASN A 479 -27.30 -20.07 12.55
CA ASN A 479 -26.53 -18.88 12.24
C ASN A 479 -27.15 -17.62 12.86
N GLU A 480 -28.47 -17.50 12.84
CA GLU A 480 -29.15 -16.37 13.48
C GLU A 480 -28.99 -16.37 15.01
N VAL A 481 -28.86 -17.54 15.64
CA VAL A 481 -28.50 -17.63 17.06
C VAL A 481 -27.07 -17.19 17.28
N ALA A 482 -26.13 -17.62 16.46
CA ALA A 482 -24.71 -17.19 16.53
C ALA A 482 -24.58 -15.68 16.32
N ASP A 483 -25.26 -15.10 15.32
CA ASP A 483 -25.31 -13.65 15.07
C ASP A 483 -25.86 -12.87 16.28
N ARG A 484 -26.96 -13.33 16.86
CA ARG A 484 -27.52 -12.72 18.06
C ARG A 484 -26.56 -12.77 19.25
N LEU A 485 -25.87 -13.88 19.44
CA LEU A 485 -24.86 -14.03 20.50
C LEU A 485 -23.63 -13.15 20.22
N ALA A 486 -23.17 -13.05 18.99
CA ALA A 486 -22.06 -12.17 18.60
C ALA A 486 -22.42 -10.69 18.83
N LYS A 487 -23.63 -10.27 18.49
CA LYS A 487 -24.17 -8.93 18.79
C LYS A 487 -24.27 -8.69 20.30
N ARG A 488 -24.67 -9.68 21.07
CA ARG A 488 -24.64 -9.60 22.53
C ARG A 488 -23.21 -9.40 23.04
N GLY A 489 -22.24 -10.18 22.53
CA GLY A 489 -20.82 -10.01 22.86
C GLY A 489 -20.30 -8.61 22.53
N ALA A 490 -20.72 -8.01 21.39
CA ALA A 490 -20.35 -6.66 21.03
C ALA A 490 -20.92 -5.59 22.01
N ASN A 491 -22.10 -5.83 22.57
CA ASN A 491 -22.75 -4.90 23.51
C ASN A 491 -22.24 -5.04 24.95
N GLU A 492 -21.70 -6.19 25.33
CA GLU A 492 -21.16 -6.40 26.68
C GLU A 492 -19.86 -5.62 26.91
N PRO A 493 -19.56 -5.20 28.14
CA PRO A 493 -18.29 -4.57 28.46
C PRO A 493 -17.10 -5.51 28.19
N PHE A 494 -16.08 -4.99 27.58
CA PHE A 494 -14.80 -5.71 27.48
C PHE A 494 -14.02 -5.58 28.80
N TRP A 495 -13.77 -6.69 29.45
CA TRP A 495 -12.99 -6.76 30.68
C TRP A 495 -11.57 -7.22 30.39
N GLY A 496 -10.62 -6.29 30.42
CA GLY A 496 -9.20 -6.60 30.20
C GLY A 496 -8.42 -5.41 29.65
N PRO A 497 -7.10 -5.57 29.49
CA PRO A 497 -6.29 -4.53 28.86
C PRO A 497 -6.58 -4.46 27.36
N GLU A 498 -6.80 -3.26 26.84
CA GLU A 498 -6.91 -3.04 25.40
C GLU A 498 -5.51 -2.91 24.73
N PRO A 499 -5.33 -3.48 23.55
CA PRO A 499 -6.30 -4.22 22.74
C PRO A 499 -6.48 -5.67 23.21
N GLY A 500 -7.73 -6.15 23.24
CA GLY A 500 -8.07 -7.54 23.60
C GLY A 500 -7.48 -8.56 22.62
N LEU A 501 -7.30 -8.17 21.36
CA LEU A 501 -6.66 -8.96 20.32
C LEU A 501 -5.53 -8.18 19.65
N PRO A 502 -4.51 -8.86 19.11
CA PRO A 502 -3.45 -8.21 18.35
C PRO A 502 -4.00 -7.44 17.14
N LEU A 503 -3.52 -6.22 16.92
CA LEU A 503 -4.08 -5.27 15.96
C LEU A 503 -3.66 -5.56 14.51
N THR A 504 -4.55 -5.26 13.57
CA THR A 504 -4.31 -5.48 12.14
C THR A 504 -3.33 -4.49 11.54
N ASN A 505 -2.70 -4.85 10.41
CA ASN A 505 -1.87 -3.92 9.64
C ASN A 505 -2.63 -2.66 9.18
N THR A 506 -3.94 -2.78 8.94
CA THR A 506 -4.79 -1.67 8.51
C THR A 506 -4.93 -0.64 9.61
N PHE A 507 -5.06 -1.07 10.86
CA PHE A 507 -5.08 -0.18 12.02
C PHE A 507 -3.82 0.71 12.06
N PHE A 508 -2.63 0.13 12.01
CA PHE A 508 -1.38 0.89 12.04
C PHE A 508 -1.20 1.81 10.83
N LYS A 509 -1.65 1.40 9.65
CA LYS A 509 -1.66 2.28 8.47
C LYS A 509 -2.59 3.47 8.66
N ASN A 510 -3.72 3.28 9.32
CA ASN A 510 -4.67 4.35 9.62
C ASN A 510 -4.12 5.31 10.66
N LEU A 511 -3.47 4.83 11.72
CA LEU A 511 -2.77 5.68 12.69
C LEU A 511 -1.73 6.60 12.02
N ILE A 512 -0.90 6.04 11.14
CA ILE A 512 0.10 6.84 10.41
C ILE A 512 -0.56 7.87 9.51
N ARG A 513 -1.66 7.51 8.84
CA ARG A 513 -2.42 8.44 7.99
C ARG A 513 -3.10 9.55 8.79
N GLU A 514 -3.59 9.21 9.97
CA GLU A 514 -4.20 10.17 10.88
C GLU A 514 -3.15 11.13 11.43
N TRP A 515 -2.01 10.64 11.88
CA TRP A 515 -0.87 11.48 12.24
C TRP A 515 -0.50 12.47 11.12
N GLY A 516 -0.40 12.01 9.88
CA GLY A 516 -0.12 12.88 8.73
C GLY A 516 -1.25 13.88 8.45
N ARG A 517 -2.51 13.52 8.70
CA ARG A 517 -3.65 14.44 8.59
C ARG A 517 -3.56 15.53 9.66
N ASN A 518 -3.27 15.15 10.90
CA ASN A 518 -3.13 16.08 12.02
C ASN A 518 -1.95 17.03 11.83
N LEU A 519 -0.85 16.57 11.23
CA LEU A 519 0.26 17.44 10.82
C LEU A 519 -0.20 18.47 9.77
N HIS A 520 -0.93 18.03 8.75
CA HIS A 520 -1.42 18.92 7.70
C HIS A 520 -2.43 19.93 8.25
N ASP A 521 -3.35 19.51 9.11
CA ASP A 521 -4.35 20.39 9.71
C ASP A 521 -3.70 21.44 10.63
N ARG A 522 -2.72 21.04 11.44
CA ARG A 522 -1.92 21.99 12.26
C ARG A 522 -1.20 23.01 11.39
N ASP A 523 -0.52 22.58 10.33
CA ASP A 523 0.16 23.48 9.39
C ASP A 523 -0.84 24.43 8.72
N TRP A 524 -2.02 23.92 8.32
CA TRP A 524 -3.06 24.71 7.70
C TRP A 524 -3.60 25.78 8.66
N LYS A 525 -3.95 25.42 9.89
CA LYS A 525 -4.45 26.35 10.91
C LYS A 525 -3.43 27.43 11.29
N ALA A 526 -2.15 27.07 11.38
CA ALA A 526 -1.07 28.00 11.72
C ALA A 526 -0.74 29.02 10.61
N ARG A 527 -1.14 28.79 9.36
CA ARG A 527 -0.87 29.71 8.26
C ARG A 527 -1.61 31.02 8.41
N LYS A 528 -0.96 32.13 8.08
CA LYS A 528 -1.57 33.48 8.04
C LYS A 528 -2.09 33.87 6.65
N ASP A 529 -1.66 33.13 5.60
CA ASP A 529 -2.12 33.31 4.21
C ASP A 529 -3.37 32.47 3.92
N CYS A 530 -3.87 32.52 2.68
CA CYS A 530 -5.05 31.77 2.21
C CYS A 530 -6.34 32.12 2.96
N ARG A 531 -6.52 33.37 3.40
CA ARG A 531 -7.69 33.83 4.18
C ARG A 531 -9.01 33.42 3.54
N GLN A 532 -9.20 33.72 2.24
CA GLN A 532 -10.40 33.36 1.49
C GLN A 532 -10.63 31.82 1.50
N THR A 533 -9.59 31.02 1.25
CA THR A 533 -9.76 29.57 1.26
C THR A 533 -10.15 29.03 2.63
N LYS A 534 -9.67 29.66 3.72
CA LYS A 534 -10.01 29.26 5.10
C LYS A 534 -11.49 29.49 5.43
N MET A 535 -12.14 30.49 4.82
CA MET A 535 -13.58 30.69 4.99
C MET A 535 -14.38 29.49 4.47
N PHE A 536 -13.95 28.87 3.36
CA PHE A 536 -14.60 27.69 2.78
C PHE A 536 -14.09 26.36 3.36
N VAL A 537 -12.86 26.34 3.82
CA VAL A 537 -12.16 25.13 4.33
C VAL A 537 -11.43 25.47 5.61
N PRO A 538 -12.15 25.69 6.73
CA PRO A 538 -11.51 25.98 8.01
C PRO A 538 -10.63 24.83 8.50
N ASP A 539 -11.07 23.60 8.27
CA ASP A 539 -10.38 22.35 8.63
C ASP A 539 -10.15 21.48 7.40
N ILE A 540 -9.04 20.72 7.39
CA ILE A 540 -8.73 19.80 6.30
C ILE A 540 -9.70 18.59 6.31
N GLY A 541 -10.78 18.69 5.56
CA GLY A 541 -11.84 17.69 5.48
C GLY A 541 -12.00 17.04 4.10
N GLN A 542 -12.85 16.02 4.04
CA GLN A 542 -13.14 15.31 2.78
C GLN A 542 -14.35 15.91 2.02
N LYS A 543 -15.22 16.69 2.68
CA LYS A 543 -16.44 17.22 2.07
C LYS A 543 -16.16 18.12 0.86
N PRO A 544 -15.30 19.16 0.96
CA PRO A 544 -15.00 20.00 -0.21
C PRO A 544 -14.38 19.19 -1.36
N ARG A 545 -13.47 18.27 -1.04
CA ARG A 545 -12.84 17.38 -2.01
C ARG A 545 -13.87 16.54 -2.77
N ALA A 546 -14.80 15.90 -2.07
CA ALA A 546 -15.79 15.02 -2.71
C ALA A 546 -16.62 15.78 -3.75
N GLY A 547 -17.12 16.97 -3.43
CA GLY A 547 -17.84 17.84 -4.35
C GLY A 547 -16.97 18.28 -5.53
N PHE A 548 -15.74 18.68 -5.26
CA PHE A 548 -14.80 19.17 -6.28
C PHE A 548 -14.40 18.07 -7.28
N MET A 549 -14.19 16.83 -6.83
CA MET A 549 -13.77 15.71 -7.69
C MET A 549 -14.82 15.26 -8.70
N THR A 550 -16.07 15.59 -8.50
CA THR A 550 -17.19 15.24 -9.41
C THR A 550 -17.49 16.30 -10.47
N THR A 551 -16.74 17.40 -10.49
CA THR A 551 -17.01 18.54 -11.37
C THR A 551 -16.39 18.40 -12.76
N SER A 552 -16.91 19.15 -13.74
CA SER A 552 -16.24 19.37 -15.02
C SER A 552 -15.01 20.28 -14.85
N ARG A 553 -14.12 20.30 -15.85
CA ARG A 553 -12.92 21.16 -15.83
C ARG A 553 -13.25 22.66 -15.74
N LYS A 554 -14.27 23.10 -16.48
CA LYS A 554 -14.73 24.50 -16.44
C LYS A 554 -15.19 24.88 -15.04
N LEU A 555 -16.09 24.09 -14.45
CA LEU A 555 -16.63 24.34 -13.12
C LEU A 555 -15.58 24.17 -12.01
N ALA A 556 -14.61 23.26 -12.15
CA ALA A 556 -13.50 23.13 -11.22
C ALA A 556 -12.68 24.42 -11.15
N ARG A 557 -12.39 25.04 -12.31
CA ARG A 557 -11.70 26.33 -12.37
C ARG A 557 -12.47 27.42 -11.63
N THR A 558 -13.75 27.62 -11.93
CA THR A 558 -14.60 28.61 -11.26
C THR A 558 -14.67 28.38 -9.76
N THR A 559 -14.88 27.12 -9.37
CA THR A 559 -14.94 26.74 -7.95
C THR A 559 -13.66 27.12 -7.19
N ILE A 560 -12.48 26.72 -7.70
CA ILE A 560 -11.22 27.01 -7.02
C ILE A 560 -10.88 28.51 -7.04
N GLN A 561 -11.29 29.21 -8.07
CA GLN A 561 -11.15 30.67 -8.16
C GLN A 561 -11.95 31.38 -7.07
N LEU A 562 -13.21 30.99 -6.87
CA LEU A 562 -14.08 31.55 -5.82
C LEU A 562 -13.55 31.18 -4.43
N MET A 563 -13.22 29.93 -4.19
CA MET A 563 -12.72 29.47 -2.89
C MET A 563 -11.35 30.06 -2.52
N SER A 564 -10.52 30.40 -3.49
CA SER A 564 -9.17 30.92 -3.23
C SER A 564 -9.06 32.46 -3.26
N GLY A 565 -10.06 33.15 -3.85
CA GLY A 565 -10.00 34.58 -4.12
C GLY A 565 -9.12 34.96 -5.32
N HIS A 566 -8.46 33.98 -5.96
CA HIS A 566 -7.62 34.20 -7.15
C HIS A 566 -8.44 33.97 -8.43
N ASN A 567 -9.26 34.94 -8.77
CA ASN A 567 -10.29 34.86 -9.82
C ASN A 567 -10.22 36.07 -10.78
N ASN A 568 -11.23 36.19 -11.66
CA ASN A 568 -11.35 37.28 -12.62
C ASN A 568 -12.26 38.43 -12.11
N LEU A 569 -12.61 38.47 -10.82
CA LEU A 569 -13.33 39.59 -10.22
C LEU A 569 -12.43 40.82 -10.09
N ARG A 570 -13.01 42.00 -10.10
CA ARG A 570 -12.27 43.28 -10.17
C ARG A 570 -11.27 43.45 -9.05
N ARG A 571 -11.60 43.07 -7.83
CA ARG A 571 -10.66 43.16 -6.71
C ARG A 571 -9.34 42.44 -6.96
N HIS A 572 -9.38 41.21 -7.47
CA HIS A 572 -8.16 40.44 -7.76
C HIS A 572 -7.44 41.01 -9.00
N ARG A 573 -8.16 41.42 -10.04
CA ARG A 573 -7.58 42.05 -11.23
C ARG A 573 -6.91 43.39 -10.90
N PHE A 574 -7.51 44.18 -9.99
CA PHE A 574 -6.93 45.41 -9.47
C PHE A 574 -5.60 45.13 -8.76
N LEU A 575 -5.52 44.11 -7.88
CA LEU A 575 -4.27 43.70 -7.25
C LEU A 575 -3.20 43.24 -8.25
N MET A 576 -3.61 42.70 -9.39
CA MET A 576 -2.72 42.32 -10.49
C MET A 576 -2.41 43.47 -11.44
N LYS A 577 -2.87 44.69 -11.14
CA LYS A 577 -2.70 45.91 -11.98
C LYS A 577 -3.31 45.76 -13.38
N MET A 578 -4.44 45.07 -13.46
CA MET A 578 -5.20 44.82 -14.71
C MET A 578 -6.51 45.59 -14.74
N GLU A 579 -6.87 46.30 -13.67
CA GLU A 579 -8.03 47.15 -13.50
C GLU A 579 -7.64 48.41 -12.71
N ASP A 580 -8.36 49.50 -12.94
CA ASP A 580 -8.12 50.80 -12.28
C ASP A 580 -8.87 50.93 -10.96
N THR A 581 -9.92 50.15 -10.76
CA THR A 581 -10.75 50.17 -9.55
C THR A 581 -11.11 48.77 -9.08
N PRO A 582 -11.11 48.49 -7.77
CA PRO A 582 -11.57 47.21 -7.22
C PRO A 582 -13.10 47.12 -7.11
N THR A 583 -13.86 48.22 -7.35
CA THR A 583 -15.31 48.31 -7.14
C THR A 583 -16.08 47.33 -7.98
N CYS A 584 -17.11 46.72 -7.40
CA CYS A 584 -17.98 45.76 -8.07
C CYS A 584 -18.73 46.45 -9.25
N GLU A 585 -18.57 45.90 -10.43
CA GLU A 585 -19.19 46.41 -11.67
C GLU A 585 -20.72 46.31 -11.64
N GLN A 586 -21.24 45.32 -10.90
CA GLN A 586 -22.66 45.00 -10.93
C GLN A 586 -23.47 45.85 -9.93
N CYS A 587 -22.93 46.13 -8.76
CA CYS A 587 -23.64 46.90 -7.75
C CYS A 587 -23.06 48.32 -7.55
N GLY A 588 -21.78 48.56 -7.89
CA GLY A 588 -21.13 49.86 -7.73
C GLY A 588 -20.85 50.27 -6.29
N LEU A 589 -21.15 49.42 -5.29
CA LEU A 589 -21.14 49.81 -3.87
C LEU A 589 -19.84 49.42 -3.14
N GLU A 590 -19.35 48.23 -3.37
CA GLU A 590 -18.22 47.63 -2.63
C GLU A 590 -17.18 47.04 -3.55
N GLU A 591 -16.01 46.61 -2.97
CA GLU A 591 -14.99 45.88 -3.71
C GLU A 591 -15.51 44.51 -4.22
N GLU A 592 -15.31 44.21 -5.49
CA GLU A 592 -15.73 42.91 -6.09
C GLU A 592 -14.78 41.78 -5.62
N THR A 593 -14.90 41.40 -4.34
CA THR A 593 -14.23 40.21 -3.78
C THR A 593 -15.05 38.96 -4.08
N ALA A 594 -14.46 37.77 -3.95
CA ALA A 594 -15.23 36.52 -4.05
C ALA A 594 -16.20 36.35 -2.87
N GLU A 595 -15.88 36.90 -1.71
CA GLU A 595 -16.76 36.96 -0.55
C GLU A 595 -17.98 37.84 -0.88
N HIS A 596 -17.79 39.11 -1.23
CA HIS A 596 -18.86 40.02 -1.65
C HIS A 596 -19.77 39.40 -2.73
N PHE A 597 -19.16 38.83 -3.79
CA PHE A 597 -19.88 38.17 -4.86
C PHE A 597 -20.80 37.04 -4.37
N VAL A 598 -20.31 36.18 -3.46
CA VAL A 598 -21.07 35.00 -3.00
C VAL A 598 -22.07 35.37 -1.91
N THR A 599 -21.72 36.29 -0.98
CA THR A 599 -22.47 36.49 0.27
C THR A 599 -23.46 37.64 0.20
N GLU A 600 -23.10 38.80 -0.37
CA GLU A 600 -23.85 40.03 -0.11
C GLU A 600 -24.14 40.92 -1.31
N CYS A 601 -23.48 40.74 -2.47
CA CYS A 601 -23.70 41.62 -3.63
C CYS A 601 -25.19 41.76 -3.97
N PRO A 602 -25.76 43.00 -3.92
CA PRO A 602 -27.18 43.19 -4.18
C PRO A 602 -27.61 42.76 -5.57
N ALA A 603 -26.71 42.81 -6.55
CA ALA A 603 -27.02 42.44 -7.93
C ALA A 603 -27.37 40.94 -8.11
N TYR A 604 -27.00 40.09 -7.14
CA TYR A 604 -27.17 38.63 -7.23
C TYR A 604 -28.02 38.04 -6.09
N TRP A 605 -28.95 38.81 -5.54
CA TRP A 605 -29.81 38.37 -4.45
C TRP A 605 -30.83 37.29 -4.88
N GLU A 606 -31.31 37.36 -6.15
CA GLU A 606 -32.27 36.38 -6.69
C GLU A 606 -31.64 34.99 -6.86
N GLU A 607 -30.42 34.96 -7.37
CA GLU A 607 -29.67 33.72 -7.53
C GLU A 607 -29.35 33.09 -6.16
N ARG A 608 -28.98 33.90 -5.16
CA ARG A 608 -28.80 33.42 -3.79
C ARG A 608 -30.09 32.85 -3.22
N LEU A 609 -31.20 33.55 -3.37
CA LEU A 609 -32.50 33.08 -2.92
C LEU A 609 -32.89 31.75 -3.60
N THR A 610 -32.58 31.60 -4.88
CA THR A 610 -32.87 30.39 -5.65
C THR A 610 -32.01 29.21 -5.21
N VAL A 611 -30.75 29.46 -4.92
CA VAL A 611 -29.78 28.39 -4.59
C VAL A 611 -29.80 28.04 -3.12
N TRP A 612 -29.79 29.04 -2.23
CA TRP A 612 -29.61 28.86 -0.77
C TRP A 612 -30.81 29.25 0.07
N ARG A 613 -31.90 29.73 -0.57
CA ARG A 613 -33.14 30.18 0.10
C ARG A 613 -32.94 31.40 1.03
N CYS A 614 -31.87 32.18 0.82
CA CYS A 614 -31.58 33.41 1.56
C CYS A 614 -31.07 34.50 0.62
N ARG A 615 -31.30 35.76 0.99
CA ARG A 615 -30.84 36.93 0.21
C ARG A 615 -29.40 37.29 0.50
N LEU A 616 -28.99 37.06 1.75
CA LEU A 616 -27.65 37.32 2.26
C LEU A 616 -27.11 36.06 2.95
N LEU A 617 -25.81 35.84 2.85
CA LEU A 617 -25.06 34.79 3.56
C LEU A 617 -24.07 35.46 4.51
N ASN A 618 -23.88 34.87 5.68
CA ASN A 618 -22.82 35.28 6.57
C ASN A 618 -21.50 34.61 6.19
N GLN A 619 -20.37 35.20 6.56
CA GLN A 619 -19.05 34.65 6.32
C GLN A 619 -18.90 33.21 6.85
N GLN A 620 -19.54 32.89 7.98
CA GLN A 620 -19.52 31.57 8.59
C GLN A 620 -20.25 30.50 7.75
N ASP A 621 -21.24 30.92 6.96
CA ASP A 621 -22.02 30.01 6.09
C ASP A 621 -21.16 29.42 4.98
N LEU A 622 -20.08 30.14 4.56
CA LEU A 622 -19.18 29.70 3.49
C LEU A 622 -18.55 28.33 3.76
N ALA A 623 -18.26 28.01 5.03
CA ALA A 623 -17.71 26.71 5.43
C ALA A 623 -18.69 25.55 5.22
N HIS A 624 -19.98 25.84 5.16
CA HIS A 624 -21.06 24.86 5.04
C HIS A 624 -21.60 24.72 3.62
N LEU A 625 -21.20 25.62 2.68
CA LEU A 625 -21.66 25.58 1.31
C LEU A 625 -21.21 24.29 0.60
N ARG A 626 -22.15 23.63 -0.06
CA ARG A 626 -21.83 22.52 -0.95
C ARG A 626 -21.21 23.04 -2.24
N VAL A 627 -20.17 22.39 -2.71
CA VAL A 627 -19.49 22.76 -3.97
C VAL A 627 -20.46 22.84 -5.16
N LYS A 628 -21.45 21.95 -5.23
CA LYS A 628 -22.45 21.96 -6.29
C LYS A 628 -23.34 23.22 -6.26
N ASP A 629 -23.69 23.70 -5.08
CA ASP A 629 -24.52 24.89 -4.92
C ASP A 629 -23.72 26.15 -5.31
N LEU A 630 -22.44 26.23 -4.90
CA LEU A 630 -21.53 27.30 -5.32
C LEU A 630 -21.37 27.33 -6.85
N GLN A 631 -21.29 26.17 -7.49
CA GLN A 631 -21.22 26.04 -8.95
C GLN A 631 -22.50 26.48 -9.62
N ARG A 632 -23.67 26.07 -9.09
CA ARG A 632 -24.99 26.46 -9.60
C ARG A 632 -25.15 27.97 -9.53
N PHE A 633 -24.82 28.59 -8.40
CA PHE A 633 -24.83 30.04 -8.22
C PHE A 633 -23.94 30.72 -9.26
N ALA A 634 -22.66 30.34 -9.34
CA ALA A 634 -21.71 30.92 -10.29
C ALA A 634 -22.15 30.80 -11.76
N THR A 635 -22.85 29.71 -12.10
CA THR A 635 -23.40 29.51 -13.46
C THR A 635 -24.62 30.39 -13.71
N MET A 636 -25.51 30.55 -12.73
CA MET A 636 -26.72 31.37 -12.86
C MET A 636 -26.36 32.86 -13.03
N THR A 637 -25.35 33.35 -12.34
CA THR A 637 -24.91 34.75 -12.46
C THR A 637 -24.27 35.10 -13.80
N GLY A 638 -23.84 34.11 -14.59
CA GLY A 638 -23.09 34.31 -15.85
C GLY A 638 -21.73 34.98 -15.72
N ARG A 639 -21.31 35.42 -14.50
CA ARG A 639 -20.13 36.26 -14.25
C ARG A 639 -18.79 35.56 -14.61
N PHE A 640 -18.79 34.25 -14.69
CA PHE A 640 -17.63 33.42 -15.04
C PHE A 640 -17.75 32.75 -16.41
N ASP A 641 -18.69 33.14 -17.24
CA ASP A 641 -18.79 32.65 -18.60
C ASP A 641 -17.70 33.27 -19.49
N SER A 642 -17.13 32.47 -20.36
CA SER A 642 -15.89 32.68 -21.09
C SER A 642 -15.88 33.77 -22.15
N ASN A 643 -16.89 34.64 -22.21
CA ASN A 643 -16.99 35.79 -23.13
C ASN A 643 -16.87 37.14 -22.41
N SER A 644 -16.50 37.17 -21.13
CA SER A 644 -16.17 38.38 -20.39
C SER A 644 -14.67 38.44 -20.02
#